data_a5a446959de44de2a2dcbcc449afe2be
#
_entry.id   a5a446959de44de2a2dcbcc449afe2be
#
_cell.length_a   1.000
_cell.length_b   1.000
_cell.length_c   1.000
_cell.angle_alpha   90.00
_cell.angle_beta   90.00
_cell.angle_gamma   90.00
#
_symmetry.space_group_name_H-M   'P 1'
#
loop_
_entity.id
_entity.type
_entity.pdbx_description
1 polymer ?
#
loop_
_entity_poly.entity_id
_entity_poly.type
_entity_poly.pdbx_seq_one_letter_code
_entity_poly.pdbx_strand_id
1 'polypeptide(L)'
;MTINDITERSGNLPSSSIADALNSCVRKHNCAIVTAPPGAGKSTLLPLTLLAGLDTEGKILMLEPRRLAARQIAERMADILGEKAGETVGYRVRFESKVSAKTRIEVLTECILTRMLVDDATLDGVDVVIFDEFHERSINTDLALALTRQTQQVIRPDLKIVIMSATIATENICKQFDAPLIESEGRMFPVSIVNATEDTTPASAAVDTARAILSAHRSHEGDILAFLPGQGDIERCMDMLGAALAPTNVYPLYGNLSPEQQRKAIAPSRDGERKVVLATPIAETSITIEGVRVVIDTGLCRSLVFNGRTGLSRLETVRISMDMATQRSGRAGRVAPGTCYRLWTLASEHNMAPQRKPEIETQDLAPLALSVAAFGESNIETLPWLDVPPTASVAKAVNLLTSLGALDENKAITPLGRKMSEMPCHPRIARMILGANTSEQKALACDIAALLEEKNPMSNLEDTDIAIPLYSLRSAREKHQTGRWKQAMMSAQEYLRMAHVKEDNNAVDSFDAGQLLALAYPERIAMATNSFGGYRMANGQDVVLAQDDTMLANQWIVVASLYAAPNTKGTVFVAAPVHIDDVASQVASTRDNVSWDSRQGCVVMQREERIGKLTVGSRQLHNADNKQIIDIICKALRKDGLSMLTWDDKVQRLQRRVQAVATWHPDMNIPDISTEHLLDTASEWLPIYLTQGNHLLTTTSELKKLNLAEIVWNIIPYDQQQEIDRLAPTHITVPTGSRILIDYRQGAQAPIVSVRLQECFGMTTTPCVDDGRCPVLMELLSPGFKPVQLTQDIESFWSGTYFEIRKELRRRYPKHYWPENPLEAEAVRGVKRRDNK
;
A
#
# COMPACT_ATOMS: atom_id res chain seq x y z
N MET A 1 -27.08 -15.38 44.02
CA MET A 1 -27.65 -14.03 44.09
C MET A 1 -28.63 -13.90 42.95
N THR A 2 -29.84 -13.46 43.18
CA THR A 2 -30.87 -13.33 42.14
C THR A 2 -30.75 -11.99 41.40
N ILE A 3 -31.38 -11.87 40.23
CA ILE A 3 -31.41 -10.60 39.49
C ILE A 3 -32.00 -9.48 40.35
N ASN A 4 -33.03 -9.78 41.16
CA ASN A 4 -33.64 -8.79 42.04
C ASN A 4 -32.69 -8.32 43.14
N ASP A 5 -31.91 -9.22 43.77
CA ASP A 5 -30.91 -8.85 44.78
C ASP A 5 -29.83 -7.91 44.18
N ILE A 6 -29.42 -8.17 42.95
CA ILE A 6 -28.43 -7.35 42.21
C ILE A 6 -29.01 -5.96 41.91
N THR A 7 -30.26 -5.91 41.44
CA THR A 7 -30.97 -4.67 41.13
C THR A 7 -31.15 -3.76 42.35
N GLU A 8 -31.54 -4.32 43.48
CA GLU A 8 -31.72 -3.57 44.74
C GLU A 8 -30.39 -2.99 45.22
N ARG A 9 -29.32 -3.82 45.25
CA ARG A 9 -27.98 -3.38 45.66
C ARG A 9 -27.35 -2.35 44.71
N SER A 10 -27.75 -2.36 43.45
CA SER A 10 -27.27 -1.37 42.45
C SER A 10 -27.97 -0.01 42.57
N GLY A 11 -29.02 0.12 43.43
CA GLY A 11 -29.78 1.36 43.56
C GLY A 11 -30.85 1.56 42.51
N ASN A 12 -31.41 0.50 41.94
CA ASN A 12 -32.46 0.53 40.90
C ASN A 12 -32.04 1.39 39.66
N LEU A 13 -30.89 1.11 39.12
CA LEU A 13 -30.39 1.79 37.92
C LEU A 13 -31.35 1.58 36.72
N PRO A 14 -31.53 2.53 35.82
CA PRO A 14 -32.47 2.43 34.68
C PRO A 14 -32.34 1.15 33.86
N SER A 15 -31.12 0.62 33.66
CA SER A 15 -30.89 -0.63 32.91
C SER A 15 -31.51 -1.87 33.59
N SER A 16 -31.98 -1.79 34.83
CA SER A 16 -32.67 -2.92 35.46
C SER A 16 -33.98 -3.29 34.74
N SER A 17 -34.64 -2.34 34.11
CA SER A 17 -35.89 -2.56 33.37
C SER A 17 -35.74 -3.47 32.16
N ILE A 18 -34.53 -3.56 31.61
CA ILE A 18 -34.24 -4.37 30.41
C ILE A 18 -33.51 -5.68 30.72
N ALA A 19 -33.17 -5.95 31.97
CA ALA A 19 -32.40 -7.13 32.39
C ALA A 19 -33.02 -8.46 31.94
N ASP A 20 -34.33 -8.64 32.17
CA ASP A 20 -35.06 -9.85 31.80
C ASP A 20 -35.21 -9.99 30.28
N ALA A 21 -35.45 -8.88 29.58
CA ALA A 21 -35.50 -8.85 28.12
C ALA A 21 -34.16 -9.24 27.51
N LEU A 22 -33.03 -8.74 28.06
CA LEU A 22 -31.68 -9.08 27.62
C LEU A 22 -31.39 -10.57 27.84
N ASN A 23 -31.69 -11.11 29.04
CA ASN A 23 -31.51 -12.54 29.34
C ASN A 23 -32.29 -13.43 28.37
N SER A 24 -33.57 -13.08 28.12
CA SER A 24 -34.42 -13.81 27.19
C SER A 24 -33.92 -13.74 25.75
N CYS A 25 -33.48 -12.58 25.34
CA CYS A 25 -32.90 -12.36 23.99
C CYS A 25 -31.64 -13.19 23.76
N VAL A 26 -30.69 -13.11 24.69
CA VAL A 26 -29.41 -13.82 24.59
C VAL A 26 -29.57 -15.34 24.59
N ARG A 27 -30.57 -15.86 25.35
CA ARG A 27 -30.90 -17.30 25.32
C ARG A 27 -31.48 -17.75 23.98
N LYS A 28 -32.26 -16.89 23.32
CA LYS A 28 -32.99 -17.24 22.10
C LYS A 28 -32.17 -17.03 20.84
N HIS A 29 -31.40 -15.94 20.80
CA HIS A 29 -30.74 -15.47 19.55
C HIS A 29 -29.22 -15.59 19.58
N ASN A 30 -28.57 -15.94 20.69
CA ASN A 30 -27.11 -15.92 20.89
C ASN A 30 -26.45 -14.58 20.56
N CYS A 31 -27.21 -13.54 20.26
CA CYS A 31 -26.77 -12.19 20.03
C CYS A 31 -27.81 -11.18 20.50
N ALA A 32 -27.37 -10.08 21.12
CA ALA A 32 -28.22 -8.97 21.51
C ALA A 32 -27.51 -7.64 21.35
N ILE A 33 -28.25 -6.60 20.96
CA ILE A 33 -27.75 -5.23 20.87
C ILE A 33 -28.50 -4.41 21.92
N VAL A 34 -27.73 -3.70 22.74
CA VAL A 34 -28.27 -2.90 23.84
C VAL A 34 -27.93 -1.44 23.64
N THR A 35 -28.92 -0.57 23.65
CA THR A 35 -28.70 0.87 23.74
C THR A 35 -29.20 1.40 25.07
N ALA A 36 -28.36 2.16 25.74
CA ALA A 36 -28.70 2.82 26.98
C ALA A 36 -27.92 4.12 27.14
N PRO A 37 -28.52 5.21 27.60
CA PRO A 37 -27.84 6.44 27.84
C PRO A 37 -26.71 6.29 28.87
N PRO A 38 -25.69 7.11 28.84
CA PRO A 38 -24.59 7.09 29.80
C PRO A 38 -25.13 7.23 31.24
N GLY A 39 -24.61 6.40 32.15
CA GLY A 39 -25.05 6.42 33.55
C GLY A 39 -26.29 5.56 33.88
N ALA A 40 -26.89 4.92 32.88
CA ALA A 40 -28.01 4.00 33.08
C ALA A 40 -27.61 2.68 33.80
N GLY A 41 -26.32 2.42 33.97
CA GLY A 41 -25.83 1.19 34.64
C GLY A 41 -25.57 0.04 33.67
N LYS A 42 -25.56 0.26 32.34
CA LYS A 42 -25.30 -0.78 31.31
C LYS A 42 -24.07 -1.60 31.62
N SER A 43 -22.94 -0.94 31.87
CA SER A 43 -21.62 -1.58 32.06
C SER A 43 -21.44 -2.27 33.41
N THR A 44 -22.23 -1.89 34.45
CA THR A 44 -22.06 -2.43 35.81
C THR A 44 -23.16 -3.38 36.21
N LEU A 45 -24.39 -3.18 35.71
CA LEU A 45 -25.55 -3.99 36.11
C LEU A 45 -25.79 -5.15 35.13
N LEU A 46 -25.80 -4.89 33.81
CA LEU A 46 -26.19 -5.91 32.83
C LEU A 46 -25.24 -7.14 32.80
N PRO A 47 -23.92 -7.03 32.93
CA PRO A 47 -23.06 -8.21 33.03
C PRO A 47 -23.39 -9.08 34.26
N LEU A 48 -23.71 -8.45 35.40
CA LEU A 48 -24.13 -9.16 36.63
C LEU A 48 -25.46 -9.85 36.46
N THR A 49 -26.44 -9.20 35.80
CA THR A 49 -27.78 -9.79 35.55
C THR A 49 -27.68 -10.93 34.53
N LEU A 50 -26.79 -10.87 33.55
CA LEU A 50 -26.48 -11.97 32.63
C LEU A 50 -25.88 -13.16 33.38
N LEU A 51 -24.91 -12.91 34.29
CA LEU A 51 -24.32 -13.97 35.10
C LEU A 51 -25.39 -14.67 36.01
N ALA A 52 -26.31 -13.91 36.56
CA ALA A 52 -27.39 -14.45 37.42
C ALA A 52 -28.51 -15.09 36.60
N GLY A 53 -28.78 -14.62 35.39
CA GLY A 53 -29.92 -15.05 34.60
C GLY A 53 -29.63 -16.15 33.59
N LEU A 54 -28.37 -16.25 33.09
CA LEU A 54 -27.96 -17.32 32.20
C LEU A 54 -27.47 -18.52 33.00
N ASP A 55 -28.01 -19.69 32.68
CA ASP A 55 -27.61 -20.96 33.31
C ASP A 55 -26.33 -21.46 32.64
N THR A 56 -25.22 -20.74 32.87
CA THR A 56 -23.92 -20.98 32.20
C THR A 56 -22.84 -21.28 33.24
N GLU A 57 -21.94 -22.22 32.94
CA GLU A 57 -20.79 -22.54 33.80
C GLU A 57 -19.52 -21.76 33.37
N GLY A 58 -19.46 -21.24 32.13
CA GLY A 58 -18.37 -20.51 31.58
C GLY A 58 -18.31 -19.05 32.03
N LYS A 59 -17.30 -18.36 31.56
CA LYS A 59 -17.01 -16.96 31.88
C LYS A 59 -17.78 -16.01 30.98
N ILE A 60 -17.98 -14.81 31.49
CA ILE A 60 -18.37 -13.64 30.72
C ILE A 60 -17.14 -12.77 30.54
N LEU A 61 -16.74 -12.54 29.29
CA LEU A 61 -15.69 -11.56 28.93
C LEU A 61 -16.37 -10.26 28.54
N MET A 62 -15.91 -9.14 29.10
CA MET A 62 -16.44 -7.82 28.78
C MET A 62 -15.31 -6.93 28.29
N LEU A 63 -15.41 -6.46 27.05
CA LEU A 63 -14.46 -5.50 26.50
C LEU A 63 -14.82 -4.07 26.90
N GLU A 64 -13.84 -3.38 27.42
CA GLU A 64 -13.91 -1.94 27.71
C GLU A 64 -12.66 -1.27 27.11
N PRO A 65 -12.81 -0.27 26.23
CA PRO A 65 -11.68 0.35 25.52
C PRO A 65 -10.64 0.97 26.46
N ARG A 66 -11.04 1.41 27.64
CA ARG A 66 -10.25 2.24 28.54
C ARG A 66 -9.84 1.51 29.81
N ARG A 67 -8.53 1.44 30.07
CA ARG A 67 -7.94 0.77 31.24
C ARG A 67 -8.54 1.21 32.59
N LEU A 68 -8.73 2.54 32.76
CA LEU A 68 -9.28 3.10 33.99
C LEU A 68 -10.73 2.65 34.17
N ALA A 69 -11.52 2.74 33.12
CA ALA A 69 -12.92 2.34 33.15
C ALA A 69 -13.05 0.83 33.40
N ALA A 70 -12.26 -0.01 32.75
CA ALA A 70 -12.26 -1.45 32.98
C ALA A 70 -12.02 -1.80 34.44
N ARG A 71 -11.04 -1.15 35.09
CA ARG A 71 -10.79 -1.34 36.53
C ARG A 71 -11.96 -0.88 37.39
N GLN A 72 -12.47 0.34 37.16
CA GLN A 72 -13.57 0.91 37.94
C GLN A 72 -14.86 0.13 37.79
N ILE A 73 -15.16 -0.32 36.57
CA ILE A 73 -16.34 -1.17 36.31
C ILE A 73 -16.24 -2.48 37.07
N ALA A 74 -15.06 -3.14 37.01
CA ALA A 74 -14.82 -4.39 37.75
C ALA A 74 -14.89 -4.19 39.28
N GLU A 75 -14.29 -3.13 39.83
CA GLU A 75 -14.36 -2.77 41.22
C GLU A 75 -15.83 -2.49 41.62
N ARG A 76 -16.57 -1.71 40.83
CA ARG A 76 -17.99 -1.40 41.12
C ARG A 76 -18.90 -2.65 41.08
N MET A 77 -18.70 -3.54 40.11
CA MET A 77 -19.45 -4.80 40.04
C MET A 77 -19.15 -5.69 41.26
N ALA A 78 -17.87 -5.77 41.66
CA ALA A 78 -17.50 -6.51 42.88
C ALA A 78 -18.13 -5.90 44.13
N ASP A 79 -18.14 -4.57 44.27
CA ASP A 79 -18.80 -3.87 45.38
C ASP A 79 -20.31 -4.17 45.45
N ILE A 80 -21.00 -4.23 44.28
CA ILE A 80 -22.43 -4.61 44.22
C ILE A 80 -22.64 -6.03 44.76
N LEU A 81 -21.70 -6.95 44.47
CA LEU A 81 -21.75 -8.32 45.01
C LEU A 81 -21.34 -8.40 46.49
N GLY A 82 -20.73 -7.35 47.06
CA GLY A 82 -20.13 -7.34 48.39
C GLY A 82 -18.76 -8.04 48.45
N GLU A 83 -18.04 -8.09 47.37
CA GLU A 83 -16.77 -8.78 47.17
C GLU A 83 -15.65 -7.80 46.79
N LYS A 84 -14.41 -8.29 46.73
CA LYS A 84 -13.27 -7.54 46.17
C LYS A 84 -13.04 -7.95 44.73
N ALA A 85 -12.59 -7.00 43.92
CA ALA A 85 -12.16 -7.32 42.54
C ALA A 85 -11.08 -8.40 42.55
N GLY A 86 -11.24 -9.41 41.68
CA GLY A 86 -10.43 -10.62 41.62
C GLY A 86 -11.12 -11.87 42.21
N GLU A 87 -12.29 -11.73 42.81
CA GLU A 87 -13.16 -12.86 43.22
C GLU A 87 -14.08 -13.21 42.05
N THR A 88 -15.39 -13.01 42.17
CA THR A 88 -16.35 -13.31 41.09
C THR A 88 -16.15 -12.39 39.88
N VAL A 89 -15.80 -11.13 40.11
CA VAL A 89 -15.50 -10.14 39.09
C VAL A 89 -14.05 -9.75 39.15
N GLY A 90 -13.36 -9.81 38.02
CA GLY A 90 -11.97 -9.39 37.90
C GLY A 90 -11.72 -8.55 36.62
N TYR A 91 -10.51 -8.11 36.45
CA TYR A 91 -10.09 -7.38 35.23
C TYR A 91 -8.71 -7.78 34.76
N ARG A 92 -8.48 -7.64 33.46
CA ARG A 92 -7.17 -7.72 32.82
C ARG A 92 -6.97 -6.50 31.92
N VAL A 93 -5.95 -5.73 32.23
CA VAL A 93 -5.51 -4.60 31.42
C VAL A 93 -4.02 -4.73 31.14
N ARG A 94 -3.51 -3.99 30.20
CA ARG A 94 -2.07 -4.05 29.85
C ARG A 94 -1.20 -3.86 31.09
N PHE A 95 -0.34 -4.84 31.39
CA PHE A 95 0.58 -4.92 32.55
C PHE A 95 -0.07 -5.08 33.93
N GLU A 96 -1.40 -5.23 34.02
CA GLU A 96 -2.07 -5.43 35.30
C GLU A 96 -3.21 -6.46 35.17
N SER A 97 -3.27 -7.41 36.06
CA SER A 97 -4.31 -8.41 36.08
C SER A 97 -4.75 -8.68 37.53
N LYS A 98 -6.05 -8.73 37.75
CA LYS A 98 -6.65 -9.04 39.03
C LYS A 98 -7.82 -10.03 38.84
N VAL A 99 -7.44 -11.29 38.67
CA VAL A 99 -8.37 -12.43 38.45
C VAL A 99 -7.92 -13.63 39.26
N SER A 100 -8.84 -14.55 39.55
CA SER A 100 -8.58 -15.81 40.22
C SER A 100 -9.34 -16.95 39.54
N ALA A 101 -9.17 -18.18 40.01
CA ALA A 101 -9.93 -19.32 39.53
C ALA A 101 -11.47 -19.20 39.79
N LYS A 102 -11.87 -18.30 40.68
CA LYS A 102 -13.27 -18.02 40.98
C LYS A 102 -13.91 -16.98 40.07
N THR A 103 -13.09 -16.29 39.27
CA THR A 103 -13.55 -15.18 38.45
C THR A 103 -14.42 -15.68 37.29
N ARG A 104 -15.65 -15.16 37.26
CA ARG A 104 -16.70 -15.48 36.27
C ARG A 104 -16.93 -14.34 35.29
N ILE A 105 -16.71 -13.09 35.72
CA ILE A 105 -16.74 -11.93 34.82
C ILE A 105 -15.33 -11.34 34.75
N GLU A 106 -14.74 -11.28 33.56
CA GLU A 106 -13.47 -10.64 33.34
C GLU A 106 -13.65 -9.40 32.46
N VAL A 107 -13.35 -8.21 33.00
CA VAL A 107 -13.34 -6.97 32.25
C VAL A 107 -11.97 -6.80 31.60
N LEU A 108 -11.95 -6.73 30.28
CA LEU A 108 -10.73 -6.78 29.45
C LEU A 108 -10.57 -5.48 28.64
N THR A 109 -9.32 -5.07 28.40
CA THR A 109 -9.06 -4.14 27.29
C THR A 109 -8.96 -4.91 25.96
N GLU A 110 -9.34 -4.26 24.86
CA GLU A 110 -9.61 -4.83 23.53
C GLU A 110 -8.52 -5.79 23.02
N CYS A 111 -7.24 -5.38 23.07
CA CYS A 111 -6.14 -6.20 22.59
C CYS A 111 -5.98 -7.54 23.33
N ILE A 112 -6.52 -7.64 24.55
CA ILE A 112 -6.43 -8.88 25.33
C ILE A 112 -7.36 -9.95 24.75
N LEU A 113 -8.58 -9.60 24.38
CA LEU A 113 -9.49 -10.55 23.73
C LEU A 113 -8.94 -11.00 22.37
N THR A 114 -8.44 -10.08 21.55
CA THR A 114 -7.83 -10.44 20.28
C THR A 114 -6.70 -11.46 20.48
N ARG A 115 -5.86 -11.26 21.51
CA ARG A 115 -4.80 -12.20 21.85
C ARG A 115 -5.33 -13.55 22.31
N MET A 116 -6.37 -13.58 23.15
CA MET A 116 -7.02 -14.82 23.59
C MET A 116 -7.55 -15.62 22.41
N LEU A 117 -8.19 -14.94 21.43
CA LEU A 117 -8.69 -15.57 20.21
C LEU A 117 -7.57 -16.10 19.29
N VAL A 118 -6.45 -15.40 19.24
CA VAL A 118 -5.25 -15.86 18.48
C VAL A 118 -4.62 -17.09 19.15
N ASP A 119 -4.56 -17.12 20.49
CA ASP A 119 -3.99 -18.22 21.27
C ASP A 119 -4.94 -19.43 21.28
N ASP A 120 -6.24 -19.19 21.40
CA ASP A 120 -7.29 -20.21 21.37
C ASP A 120 -8.55 -19.68 20.68
N ALA A 121 -8.72 -20.03 19.40
CA ALA A 121 -9.89 -19.64 18.61
C ALA A 121 -11.21 -20.23 19.12
N THR A 122 -11.17 -21.23 20.00
CA THR A 122 -12.40 -21.84 20.58
C THR A 122 -12.95 -21.04 21.74
N LEU A 123 -12.16 -20.18 22.38
CA LEU A 123 -12.49 -19.50 23.64
C LEU A 123 -13.06 -20.48 24.67
N ASP A 124 -12.32 -21.58 24.91
CA ASP A 124 -12.79 -22.61 25.85
C ASP A 124 -13.10 -22.03 27.25
N GLY A 125 -14.19 -22.45 27.83
CA GLY A 125 -14.67 -21.95 29.13
C GLY A 125 -15.26 -20.52 29.09
N VAL A 126 -15.53 -19.94 27.90
CA VAL A 126 -16.21 -18.65 27.74
C VAL A 126 -17.58 -18.87 27.11
N ASP A 127 -18.62 -18.31 27.70
CA ASP A 127 -20.00 -18.44 27.24
C ASP A 127 -20.55 -17.15 26.64
N VAL A 128 -20.08 -16.00 27.12
CA VAL A 128 -20.57 -14.68 26.70
C VAL A 128 -19.41 -13.73 26.48
N VAL A 129 -19.45 -13.00 25.35
CA VAL A 129 -18.56 -11.86 25.08
C VAL A 129 -19.37 -10.59 24.95
N ILE A 130 -19.08 -9.60 25.78
CA ILE A 130 -19.74 -8.29 25.79
C ILE A 130 -18.79 -7.25 25.21
N PHE A 131 -19.26 -6.52 24.21
CA PHE A 131 -18.56 -5.38 23.61
C PHE A 131 -19.18 -4.08 24.13
N ASP A 132 -18.56 -3.45 25.14
CA ASP A 132 -19.07 -2.19 25.71
C ASP A 132 -18.46 -0.99 24.96
N GLU A 133 -19.17 0.15 25.06
CA GLU A 133 -18.82 1.41 24.38
C GLU A 133 -18.52 1.24 22.87
N PHE A 134 -19.24 0.32 22.23
CA PHE A 134 -19.01 -0.07 20.82
C PHE A 134 -19.09 1.10 19.84
N HIS A 135 -19.79 2.17 20.19
CA HIS A 135 -19.85 3.40 19.40
C HIS A 135 -18.50 4.14 19.26
N GLU A 136 -17.47 3.79 20.03
CA GLU A 136 -16.12 4.35 19.87
C GLU A 136 -15.46 3.87 18.57
N ARG A 137 -15.88 2.72 18.03
CA ARG A 137 -15.43 2.16 16.73
C ARG A 137 -13.93 2.09 16.59
N SER A 138 -13.22 1.65 17.64
CA SER A 138 -11.80 1.42 17.58
C SER A 138 -11.46 0.24 16.65
N ILE A 139 -10.29 0.30 16.00
CA ILE A 139 -9.81 -0.78 15.13
C ILE A 139 -9.68 -2.11 15.88
N ASN A 140 -9.34 -2.08 17.17
CA ASN A 140 -9.17 -3.26 18.00
C ASN A 140 -10.52 -3.86 18.39
N THR A 141 -11.55 -3.04 18.68
CA THR A 141 -12.91 -3.52 18.93
C THR A 141 -13.50 -4.14 17.68
N ASP A 142 -13.37 -3.48 16.51
CA ASP A 142 -13.88 -4.00 15.24
C ASP A 142 -13.19 -5.34 14.89
N LEU A 143 -11.87 -5.47 15.10
CA LEU A 143 -11.14 -6.72 14.92
C LEU A 143 -11.61 -7.81 15.89
N ALA A 144 -11.67 -7.49 17.19
CA ALA A 144 -12.10 -8.46 18.20
C ALA A 144 -13.53 -8.97 17.93
N LEU A 145 -14.42 -8.09 17.48
CA LEU A 145 -15.79 -8.47 17.09
C LEU A 145 -15.79 -9.38 15.87
N ALA A 146 -15.04 -9.06 14.82
CA ALA A 146 -14.96 -9.87 13.61
C ALA A 146 -14.42 -11.28 13.92
N LEU A 147 -13.35 -11.40 14.71
CA LEU A 147 -12.79 -12.69 15.13
C LEU A 147 -13.75 -13.48 16.03
N THR A 148 -14.40 -12.82 17.01
CA THR A 148 -15.39 -13.47 17.89
C THR A 148 -16.58 -14.00 17.07
N ARG A 149 -17.04 -13.22 16.09
CA ARG A 149 -18.12 -13.65 15.21
C ARG A 149 -17.71 -14.80 14.29
N GLN A 150 -16.49 -14.80 13.78
CA GLN A 150 -15.93 -15.92 13.02
C GLN A 150 -15.91 -17.19 13.88
N THR A 151 -15.43 -17.09 15.13
CA THR A 151 -15.48 -18.18 16.11
C THR A 151 -16.91 -18.65 16.35
N GLN A 152 -17.86 -17.74 16.57
CA GLN A 152 -19.27 -18.07 16.75
C GLN A 152 -19.87 -18.81 15.55
N GLN A 153 -19.60 -18.32 14.32
CA GLN A 153 -20.20 -18.90 13.10
C GLN A 153 -19.62 -20.25 12.73
N VAL A 154 -18.31 -20.47 12.97
CA VAL A 154 -17.59 -21.65 12.46
C VAL A 154 -17.35 -22.70 13.54
N ILE A 155 -17.04 -22.27 14.77
CA ILE A 155 -16.52 -23.17 15.83
C ILE A 155 -17.51 -23.32 16.98
N ARG A 156 -18.06 -22.20 17.48
CA ARG A 156 -18.87 -22.11 18.71
C ARG A 156 -20.23 -21.45 18.46
N PRO A 157 -21.17 -22.13 17.80
CA PRO A 157 -22.52 -21.57 17.55
C PRO A 157 -23.29 -21.22 18.85
N ASP A 158 -22.87 -21.77 19.99
CA ASP A 158 -23.41 -21.53 21.32
C ASP A 158 -22.87 -20.24 21.98
N LEU A 159 -21.73 -19.70 21.50
CA LEU A 159 -21.12 -18.48 22.04
C LEU A 159 -22.10 -17.29 21.90
N LYS A 160 -22.26 -16.55 22.96
CA LYS A 160 -23.19 -15.41 23.02
C LYS A 160 -22.44 -14.12 22.88
N ILE A 161 -22.98 -13.22 22.04
CA ILE A 161 -22.37 -11.89 21.75
C ILE A 161 -23.36 -10.82 22.20
N VAL A 162 -22.94 -9.90 23.04
CA VAL A 162 -23.71 -8.73 23.45
C VAL A 162 -22.98 -7.46 23.07
N ILE A 163 -23.60 -6.58 22.26
CA ILE A 163 -23.03 -5.30 21.85
C ILE A 163 -23.76 -4.18 22.60
N MET A 164 -23.04 -3.39 23.38
CA MET A 164 -23.59 -2.27 24.14
C MET A 164 -23.08 -0.93 23.57
N SER A 165 -24.02 -0.02 23.33
CA SER A 165 -23.74 1.29 22.73
C SER A 165 -24.49 2.42 23.44
N ALA A 166 -23.97 3.63 23.40
CA ALA A 166 -24.65 4.83 23.93
C ALA A 166 -25.40 5.60 22.82
N THR A 167 -25.28 5.22 21.55
CA THR A 167 -25.89 5.93 20.42
C THR A 167 -26.82 5.05 19.60
N ILE A 168 -27.84 5.68 18.98
CA ILE A 168 -28.95 5.04 18.27
C ILE A 168 -28.58 4.49 16.87
N ALA A 169 -27.36 4.73 16.33
CA ALA A 169 -26.95 4.26 15.01
C ALA A 169 -26.72 2.73 14.96
N THR A 170 -27.65 1.96 15.49
CA THR A 170 -27.58 0.51 15.65
C THR A 170 -28.32 -0.27 14.58
N GLU A 171 -29.10 0.40 13.71
CA GLU A 171 -29.91 -0.30 12.70
C GLU A 171 -29.09 -1.19 11.76
N ASN A 172 -27.92 -0.71 11.31
CA ASN A 172 -27.04 -1.51 10.47
C ASN A 172 -26.49 -2.72 11.22
N ILE A 173 -26.15 -2.54 12.52
CA ILE A 173 -25.63 -3.61 13.36
C ILE A 173 -26.72 -4.65 13.56
N CYS A 174 -27.95 -4.23 13.87
CA CYS A 174 -29.08 -5.13 14.05
C CYS A 174 -29.36 -5.98 12.81
N LYS A 175 -29.37 -5.36 11.63
CA LYS A 175 -29.55 -6.08 10.35
C LYS A 175 -28.46 -7.08 10.06
N GLN A 176 -27.20 -6.68 10.27
CA GLN A 176 -26.04 -7.51 9.94
C GLN A 176 -25.86 -8.68 10.91
N PHE A 177 -26.28 -8.51 12.18
CA PHE A 177 -26.17 -9.54 13.20
C PHE A 177 -27.46 -10.35 13.34
N ASP A 178 -28.52 -9.99 12.66
CA ASP A 178 -29.87 -10.55 12.86
C ASP A 178 -30.26 -10.58 14.36
N ALA A 179 -29.94 -9.48 15.05
CA ALA A 179 -30.06 -9.39 16.50
C ALA A 179 -31.07 -8.32 16.89
N PRO A 180 -31.94 -8.61 17.86
CA PRO A 180 -32.91 -7.65 18.39
C PRO A 180 -32.20 -6.48 19.11
N LEU A 181 -32.78 -5.28 18.95
CA LEU A 181 -32.39 -4.11 19.70
C LEU A 181 -33.18 -4.06 21.02
N ILE A 182 -32.47 -3.85 22.11
CA ILE A 182 -33.03 -3.65 23.44
C ILE A 182 -32.65 -2.25 23.90
N GLU A 183 -33.64 -1.42 24.16
CA GLU A 183 -33.46 -0.03 24.55
C GLU A 183 -33.82 0.23 25.99
N SER A 184 -32.95 0.90 26.72
CA SER A 184 -33.19 1.35 28.09
C SER A 184 -33.49 2.85 28.08
N GLU A 185 -34.64 3.23 28.61
CA GLU A 185 -34.97 4.63 28.83
C GLU A 185 -34.20 5.16 30.05
N GLY A 186 -33.29 6.09 29.80
CA GLY A 186 -32.57 6.81 30.86
C GLY A 186 -33.14 8.22 31.06
N ARG A 187 -33.17 8.73 32.29
CA ARG A 187 -33.49 10.14 32.52
C ARG A 187 -32.29 11.02 32.21
N MET A 188 -32.39 11.89 31.23
CA MET A 188 -31.49 13.00 31.01
C MET A 188 -32.23 14.32 31.19
N PHE A 189 -31.59 15.26 31.86
CA PHE A 189 -32.12 16.62 32.03
C PHE A 189 -31.68 17.46 30.82
N PRO A 190 -32.43 18.53 30.44
CA PRO A 190 -32.09 19.38 29.33
C PRO A 190 -30.76 20.10 29.56
N VAL A 191 -29.97 20.25 28.49
CA VAL A 191 -28.70 20.96 28.49
C VAL A 191 -28.79 22.14 27.55
N SER A 192 -28.53 23.35 28.05
CA SER A 192 -28.44 24.56 27.25
C SER A 192 -27.08 24.63 26.58
N ILE A 193 -27.05 24.77 25.26
CA ILE A 193 -25.81 24.87 24.46
C ILE A 193 -25.48 26.32 24.16
N VAL A 194 -24.25 26.78 24.44
CA VAL A 194 -23.75 28.09 24.17
C VAL A 194 -22.49 27.99 23.32
N ASN A 195 -22.55 28.46 22.08
CA ASN A 195 -21.38 28.47 21.17
C ASN A 195 -20.57 29.73 21.34
N ALA A 196 -19.26 29.65 21.19
CA ALA A 196 -18.34 30.79 21.17
C ALA A 196 -18.46 31.58 19.85
N THR A 197 -17.98 32.83 19.88
CA THR A 197 -17.91 33.71 18.70
C THR A 197 -16.69 33.44 17.83
N GLU A 198 -15.67 32.79 18.39
CA GLU A 198 -14.41 32.42 17.73
C GLU A 198 -14.06 30.97 18.03
N ASP A 199 -13.36 30.33 17.11
CA ASP A 199 -12.96 28.94 17.26
C ASP A 199 -11.70 28.82 18.12
N THR A 200 -11.72 27.91 19.09
CA THR A 200 -10.52 27.48 19.80
C THR A 200 -9.58 26.71 18.87
N THR A 201 -8.30 27.03 19.00
CA THR A 201 -7.20 26.35 18.29
C THR A 201 -6.40 25.45 19.24
N PRO A 202 -5.61 24.50 18.75
CA PRO A 202 -4.71 23.72 19.61
C PRO A 202 -3.75 24.61 20.47
N ALA A 203 -3.35 25.77 19.95
CA ALA A 203 -2.46 26.69 20.66
C ALA A 203 -3.17 27.49 21.77
N SER A 204 -4.44 27.84 21.56
CA SER A 204 -5.22 28.66 22.51
C SER A 204 -6.07 27.82 23.49
N ALA A 205 -6.15 26.51 23.31
CA ALA A 205 -7.05 25.61 24.04
C ALA A 205 -7.01 25.81 25.57
N ALA A 206 -5.82 25.88 26.18
CA ALA A 206 -5.68 26.11 27.63
C ALA A 206 -6.17 27.47 28.09
N VAL A 207 -5.86 28.52 27.32
CA VAL A 207 -6.22 29.93 27.63
C VAL A 207 -7.72 30.13 27.51
N ASP A 208 -8.31 29.67 26.39
CA ASP A 208 -9.75 29.82 26.14
C ASP A 208 -10.58 29.03 27.15
N THR A 209 -10.12 27.81 27.50
CA THR A 209 -10.76 27.01 28.54
C THR A 209 -10.69 27.68 29.92
N ALA A 210 -9.53 28.20 30.31
CA ALA A 210 -9.41 28.91 31.60
C ALA A 210 -10.33 30.13 31.69
N ARG A 211 -10.42 30.91 30.61
CA ARG A 211 -11.32 32.06 30.51
C ARG A 211 -12.78 31.66 30.62
N ALA A 212 -13.19 30.59 29.92
CA ALA A 212 -14.54 30.07 29.98
C ALA A 212 -14.89 29.51 31.35
N ILE A 213 -13.96 28.81 32.04
CA ILE A 213 -14.15 28.31 33.41
C ILE A 213 -14.39 29.49 34.37
N LEU A 214 -13.58 30.54 34.34
CA LEU A 214 -13.73 31.71 35.21
C LEU A 214 -15.07 32.42 35.01
N SER A 215 -15.55 32.54 33.77
CA SER A 215 -16.86 33.06 33.43
C SER A 215 -17.99 32.20 33.94
N ALA A 216 -17.93 30.89 33.63
CA ALA A 216 -18.96 29.93 34.05
C ALA A 216 -19.04 29.75 35.56
N HIS A 217 -17.91 29.82 36.28
CA HIS A 217 -17.86 29.71 37.73
C HIS A 217 -18.60 30.85 38.42
N ARG A 218 -18.65 32.06 37.83
CA ARG A 218 -19.38 33.21 38.33
C ARG A 218 -20.88 33.18 38.03
N SER A 219 -21.25 32.49 36.93
CA SER A 219 -22.61 32.56 36.38
C SER A 219 -23.47 31.30 36.70
N HIS A 220 -22.86 30.20 37.10
CA HIS A 220 -23.53 28.92 37.33
C HIS A 220 -23.14 28.31 38.67
N GLU A 221 -24.03 27.45 39.17
CA GLU A 221 -23.81 26.59 40.31
C GLU A 221 -23.40 25.18 39.86
N GLY A 222 -22.92 24.33 40.82
CA GLY A 222 -22.52 22.97 40.61
C GLY A 222 -21.09 22.84 40.04
N ASP A 223 -20.66 21.62 39.88
CA ASP A 223 -19.31 21.28 39.39
C ASP A 223 -19.13 21.60 37.90
N ILE A 224 -17.89 21.95 37.52
CA ILE A 224 -17.53 22.22 36.14
C ILE A 224 -16.64 21.09 35.60
N LEU A 225 -16.97 20.56 34.45
CA LEU A 225 -16.15 19.62 33.70
C LEU A 225 -15.66 20.28 32.41
N ALA A 226 -14.35 20.41 32.24
CA ALA A 226 -13.77 20.98 31.03
C ALA A 226 -12.98 19.94 30.24
N PHE A 227 -13.28 19.80 28.94
CA PHE A 227 -12.60 18.91 28.02
C PHE A 227 -11.46 19.62 27.30
N LEU A 228 -10.23 19.13 27.52
CA LEU A 228 -9.01 19.61 26.89
C LEU A 228 -8.34 18.49 26.07
N PRO A 229 -7.56 18.84 25.03
CA PRO A 229 -6.97 17.84 24.14
C PRO A 229 -6.02 16.88 24.83
N GLY A 230 -5.16 17.38 25.73
CA GLY A 230 -4.10 16.58 26.33
C GLY A 230 -3.59 17.07 27.68
N GLN A 231 -2.70 16.27 28.28
CA GLN A 231 -2.13 16.55 29.60
C GLN A 231 -1.44 17.92 29.68
N GLY A 232 -0.62 18.28 28.68
CA GLY A 232 0.06 19.58 28.70
C GLY A 232 -0.88 20.79 28.63
N ASP A 233 -2.08 20.62 28.02
CA ASP A 233 -3.11 21.66 28.00
C ASP A 233 -3.80 21.76 29.36
N ILE A 234 -4.02 20.62 30.02
CA ILE A 234 -4.57 20.57 31.37
C ILE A 234 -3.63 21.24 32.37
N GLU A 235 -2.34 20.91 32.35
CA GLU A 235 -1.32 21.48 33.24
C GLU A 235 -1.26 23.00 33.04
N ARG A 236 -1.21 23.51 31.81
CA ARG A 236 -1.23 24.97 31.52
C ARG A 236 -2.51 25.64 31.98
N CYS A 237 -3.66 24.99 31.80
CA CYS A 237 -4.93 25.53 32.25
C CYS A 237 -5.00 25.58 33.80
N MET A 238 -4.48 24.56 34.50
CA MET A 238 -4.38 24.55 35.95
C MET A 238 -3.53 25.68 36.49
N ASP A 239 -2.36 25.95 35.89
CA ASP A 239 -1.47 27.05 36.30
C ASP A 239 -2.16 28.41 36.19
N MET A 240 -2.99 28.59 35.13
CA MET A 240 -3.74 29.84 34.95
C MET A 240 -4.89 30.00 35.94
N LEU A 241 -5.52 28.90 36.35
CA LEU A 241 -6.69 28.93 37.23
C LEU A 241 -6.32 29.06 38.72
N GLY A 242 -5.16 28.57 39.12
CA GLY A 242 -4.70 28.37 40.49
C GLY A 242 -5.26 29.33 41.53
N ALA A 243 -4.73 30.57 41.58
CA ALA A 243 -5.14 31.57 42.55
C ALA A 243 -6.53 32.20 42.27
N ALA A 244 -6.98 32.20 41.02
CA ALA A 244 -8.22 32.88 40.61
C ALA A 244 -9.52 32.14 41.02
N LEU A 245 -9.45 30.84 41.33
CA LEU A 245 -10.59 30.02 41.73
C LEU A 245 -10.62 29.66 43.22
N ALA A 246 -9.64 30.08 44.02
CA ALA A 246 -9.66 29.78 45.43
C ALA A 246 -10.93 30.27 46.14
N PRO A 247 -11.60 29.45 46.97
CA PRO A 247 -11.20 28.14 47.54
C PRO A 247 -11.60 26.92 46.70
N THR A 248 -12.12 27.07 45.46
CA THR A 248 -12.60 25.95 44.63
C THR A 248 -11.41 25.07 44.18
N ASN A 249 -11.52 23.79 44.39
CA ASN A 249 -10.51 22.82 44.00
C ASN A 249 -10.54 22.52 42.50
N VAL A 250 -9.36 22.50 41.87
CA VAL A 250 -9.17 22.11 40.44
C VAL A 250 -8.45 20.78 40.37
N TYR A 251 -9.05 19.79 39.74
CA TYR A 251 -8.53 18.44 39.61
C TYR A 251 -8.23 18.10 38.14
N PRO A 252 -7.03 17.58 37.83
CA PRO A 252 -6.77 16.99 36.53
C PRO A 252 -7.36 15.59 36.42
N LEU A 253 -7.77 15.17 35.20
CA LEU A 253 -8.24 13.84 34.91
C LEU A 253 -7.77 13.35 33.53
N TYR A 254 -6.71 12.54 33.54
CA TYR A 254 -6.15 11.87 32.36
C TYR A 254 -5.55 10.53 32.68
N GLY A 255 -5.28 9.69 31.66
CA GLY A 255 -4.96 8.27 31.82
C GLY A 255 -3.70 7.95 32.65
N ASN A 256 -2.69 8.80 32.67
CA ASN A 256 -1.40 8.55 33.33
C ASN A 256 -1.36 9.04 34.79
N LEU A 257 -2.45 9.52 35.35
CA LEU A 257 -2.55 9.88 36.77
C LEU A 257 -2.53 8.64 37.65
N SER A 258 -2.04 8.80 38.89
CA SER A 258 -2.17 7.75 39.90
C SER A 258 -3.64 7.43 40.19
N PRO A 259 -3.97 6.19 40.59
CA PRO A 259 -5.33 5.80 40.95
C PRO A 259 -5.96 6.68 42.03
N GLU A 260 -5.14 7.18 42.96
CA GLU A 260 -5.59 8.07 44.00
C GLU A 260 -5.99 9.46 43.48
N GLN A 261 -5.19 10.02 42.60
CA GLN A 261 -5.50 11.30 41.93
C GLN A 261 -6.75 11.22 41.08
N GLN A 262 -6.90 10.13 40.34
CA GLN A 262 -8.10 9.86 39.53
C GLN A 262 -9.36 9.75 40.42
N ARG A 263 -9.28 9.00 41.52
CA ARG A 263 -10.39 8.91 42.48
C ARG A 263 -10.77 10.26 43.07
N LYS A 264 -9.84 11.11 43.45
CA LYS A 264 -10.10 12.48 43.94
C LYS A 264 -10.84 13.34 42.93
N ALA A 265 -10.49 13.24 41.64
CA ALA A 265 -11.16 14.00 40.58
C ALA A 265 -12.64 13.53 40.37
N ILE A 266 -12.90 12.24 40.53
CA ILE A 266 -14.18 11.62 40.25
C ILE A 266 -15.13 11.68 41.45
N ALA A 267 -14.62 11.54 42.69
CA ALA A 267 -15.43 11.52 43.93
C ALA A 267 -16.37 12.74 44.00
N PRO A 268 -17.59 12.58 44.54
CA PRO A 268 -18.51 13.71 44.69
C PRO A 268 -17.92 14.83 45.56
N SER A 269 -18.28 16.06 45.26
CA SER A 269 -17.91 17.21 46.08
C SER A 269 -18.62 17.12 47.43
N ARG A 270 -18.02 17.65 48.47
CA ARG A 270 -18.68 17.74 49.80
C ARG A 270 -19.82 18.74 49.73
N ASP A 271 -20.78 18.61 50.63
CA ASP A 271 -21.91 19.52 50.71
C ASP A 271 -21.40 20.99 50.85
N GLY A 272 -21.87 21.83 49.92
CA GLY A 272 -21.49 23.25 49.89
C GLY A 272 -20.13 23.53 49.18
N GLU A 273 -19.37 22.52 48.78
CA GLU A 273 -18.13 22.68 48.00
C GLU A 273 -18.40 22.50 46.49
N ARG A 274 -17.57 23.15 45.72
CA ARG A 274 -17.54 23.01 44.24
C ARG A 274 -16.17 22.57 43.79
N LYS A 275 -16.11 21.85 42.70
CA LYS A 275 -14.84 21.49 42.02
C LYS A 275 -14.90 21.81 40.55
N VAL A 276 -13.71 21.97 39.98
CA VAL A 276 -13.47 22.00 38.52
C VAL A 276 -12.65 20.77 38.16
N VAL A 277 -13.10 20.00 37.19
CA VAL A 277 -12.36 18.85 36.65
C VAL A 277 -11.90 19.18 35.24
N LEU A 278 -10.60 19.15 35.01
CA LEU A 278 -9.98 19.33 33.70
C LEU A 278 -9.65 17.95 33.12
N ALA A 279 -10.38 17.53 32.11
CA ALA A 279 -10.31 16.17 31.62
C ALA A 279 -9.89 16.10 30.15
N THR A 280 -9.16 15.04 29.81
CA THR A 280 -9.06 14.57 28.42
C THR A 280 -10.35 13.82 28.04
N PRO A 281 -10.52 13.31 26.78
CA PRO A 281 -11.69 12.50 26.41
C PRO A 281 -11.97 11.27 27.29
N ILE A 282 -11.12 10.97 28.25
CA ILE A 282 -11.34 9.89 29.25
C ILE A 282 -12.65 10.08 30.04
N ALA A 283 -13.09 11.34 30.24
CA ALA A 283 -14.34 11.67 30.90
C ALA A 283 -15.54 11.75 29.93
N GLU A 284 -15.38 11.36 28.65
CA GLU A 284 -16.44 11.49 27.64
C GLU A 284 -17.51 10.42 27.78
N THR A 285 -17.14 9.16 28.07
CA THR A 285 -18.06 8.02 28.07
C THR A 285 -18.09 7.26 29.40
N SER A 286 -17.19 6.38 29.67
CA SER A 286 -17.24 5.33 30.70
C SER A 286 -17.15 5.79 32.17
N ILE A 287 -16.77 7.06 32.43
CA ILE A 287 -16.61 7.56 33.82
C ILE A 287 -17.74 8.50 34.19
N THR A 288 -18.38 8.27 35.35
CA THR A 288 -19.37 9.18 35.90
C THR A 288 -18.73 10.11 36.94
N ILE A 289 -18.84 11.41 36.75
CA ILE A 289 -18.44 12.44 37.70
C ILE A 289 -19.73 13.06 38.20
N GLU A 290 -20.03 12.83 39.48
CA GLU A 290 -21.23 13.35 40.10
C GLU A 290 -21.14 14.87 40.34
N GLY A 291 -22.27 15.58 40.33
CA GLY A 291 -22.33 17.02 40.63
C GLY A 291 -22.08 17.95 39.44
N VAL A 292 -21.69 17.41 38.27
CA VAL A 292 -21.41 18.23 37.06
C VAL A 292 -22.69 18.85 36.52
N ARG A 293 -22.72 20.19 36.43
CA ARG A 293 -23.80 20.98 35.84
C ARG A 293 -23.34 21.87 34.69
N VAL A 294 -22.02 22.13 34.60
CA VAL A 294 -21.45 22.90 33.53
C VAL A 294 -20.39 22.08 32.81
N VAL A 295 -20.48 22.06 31.47
CA VAL A 295 -19.48 21.48 30.60
C VAL A 295 -18.83 22.58 29.77
N ILE A 296 -17.51 22.54 29.64
CA ILE A 296 -16.75 23.39 28.73
C ILE A 296 -16.01 22.47 27.76
N ASP A 297 -16.27 22.64 26.48
CA ASP A 297 -15.74 21.77 25.45
C ASP A 297 -14.91 22.57 24.44
N THR A 298 -13.62 22.24 24.30
CA THR A 298 -12.73 22.86 23.32
C THR A 298 -13.04 22.45 21.87
N GLY A 299 -13.83 21.40 21.65
CA GLY A 299 -14.03 20.83 20.33
C GLY A 299 -12.81 20.07 19.78
N LEU A 300 -11.84 19.79 20.66
CA LEU A 300 -10.59 19.15 20.30
C LEU A 300 -10.37 17.86 21.09
N CYS A 301 -9.65 16.92 20.48
CA CYS A 301 -9.17 15.73 21.16
C CYS A 301 -7.81 15.30 20.57
N ARG A 302 -7.09 14.47 21.33
CA ARG A 302 -5.96 13.73 20.77
C ARG A 302 -6.42 12.39 20.21
N SER A 303 -6.11 12.12 18.96
CA SER A 303 -6.40 10.88 18.27
C SER A 303 -5.14 10.34 17.62
N LEU A 304 -5.05 9.02 17.51
CA LEU A 304 -4.02 8.39 16.70
C LEU A 304 -4.32 8.67 15.23
N VAL A 305 -3.38 9.28 14.54
CA VAL A 305 -3.44 9.54 13.10
C VAL A 305 -2.26 8.86 12.44
N PHE A 306 -2.52 8.11 11.37
CA PHE A 306 -1.47 7.48 10.61
C PHE A 306 -0.54 8.52 9.99
N ASN A 307 0.74 8.46 10.35
CA ASN A 307 1.76 9.36 9.84
C ASN A 307 2.52 8.71 8.67
N GLY A 308 2.18 9.10 7.46
CA GLY A 308 2.85 8.59 6.26
C GLY A 308 4.37 8.86 6.19
N ARG A 309 4.89 9.81 6.98
CA ARG A 309 6.34 10.12 7.05
C ARG A 309 7.12 8.99 7.71
N THR A 310 6.66 8.53 8.86
CA THR A 310 7.30 7.46 9.62
C THR A 310 6.74 6.08 9.31
N GLY A 311 5.53 6.01 8.73
CA GLY A 311 4.77 4.77 8.59
C GLY A 311 4.29 4.21 9.93
N LEU A 312 4.17 5.07 10.94
CA LEU A 312 3.65 4.77 12.28
C LEU A 312 2.51 5.73 12.59
N SER A 313 1.63 5.36 13.51
CA SER A 313 0.59 6.26 14.00
C SER A 313 1.15 7.21 15.07
N ARG A 314 0.67 8.45 15.06
CA ARG A 314 1.00 9.48 16.05
C ARG A 314 -0.24 10.05 16.68
N LEU A 315 -0.11 10.46 17.96
CA LEU A 315 -1.14 11.25 18.63
C LEU A 315 -1.11 12.70 18.11
N GLU A 316 -2.16 13.08 17.39
CA GLU A 316 -2.36 14.44 16.89
C GLU A 316 -3.60 15.08 17.51
N THR A 317 -3.58 16.41 17.66
CA THR A 317 -4.77 17.16 18.11
C THR A 317 -5.66 17.39 16.90
N VAL A 318 -6.86 16.83 16.94
CA VAL A 318 -7.86 16.90 15.86
C VAL A 318 -9.18 17.47 16.40
N ARG A 319 -10.03 17.97 15.49
CA ARG A 319 -11.40 18.38 15.83
C ARG A 319 -12.28 17.15 16.06
N ILE A 320 -13.15 17.22 17.05
CA ILE A 320 -14.12 16.15 17.36
C ILE A 320 -15.27 16.15 16.36
N SER A 321 -16.04 15.06 16.34
CA SER A 321 -17.31 14.92 15.61
C SER A 321 -18.50 15.37 16.47
N MET A 322 -19.67 15.54 15.84
CA MET A 322 -20.89 15.99 16.52
C MET A 322 -21.43 14.98 17.53
N ASP A 323 -21.27 13.69 17.29
CA ASP A 323 -21.62 12.64 18.27
C ASP A 323 -20.78 12.79 19.55
N MET A 324 -19.47 13.05 19.43
CA MET A 324 -18.61 13.32 20.59
C MET A 324 -19.03 14.59 21.31
N ALA A 325 -19.32 15.68 20.59
CA ALA A 325 -19.79 16.92 21.18
C ALA A 325 -21.11 16.71 21.97
N THR A 326 -22.02 15.90 21.44
CA THR A 326 -23.29 15.53 22.08
C THR A 326 -23.06 14.69 23.34
N GLN A 327 -22.16 13.73 23.32
CA GLN A 327 -21.81 12.92 24.49
C GLN A 327 -21.17 13.77 25.59
N ARG A 328 -20.25 14.70 25.26
CA ARG A 328 -19.63 15.62 26.22
C ARG A 328 -20.63 16.57 26.83
N SER A 329 -21.50 17.19 26.02
CA SER A 329 -22.55 18.08 26.51
C SER A 329 -23.54 17.35 27.45
N GLY A 330 -23.86 16.08 27.14
CA GLY A 330 -24.75 15.26 27.97
C GLY A 330 -24.25 15.04 29.40
N ARG A 331 -22.95 15.26 29.66
CA ARG A 331 -22.38 15.20 31.02
C ARG A 331 -22.98 16.25 31.96
N ALA A 332 -23.40 17.41 31.45
CA ALA A 332 -24.02 18.47 32.21
C ALA A 332 -25.48 18.15 32.65
N GLY A 333 -26.17 17.23 31.93
CA GLY A 333 -27.57 16.89 32.13
C GLY A 333 -27.82 15.60 32.91
N ARG A 334 -26.89 15.08 33.69
CA ARG A 334 -27.05 13.81 34.39
C ARG A 334 -27.81 13.93 35.71
N VAL A 335 -27.61 15.00 36.44
CA VAL A 335 -28.13 15.18 37.80
C VAL A 335 -29.24 16.24 37.82
N ALA A 336 -29.12 17.29 37.06
CA ALA A 336 -30.05 18.41 36.95
C ALA A 336 -29.87 19.09 35.56
N PRO A 337 -30.78 20.04 35.20
CA PRO A 337 -30.58 20.87 34.01
C PRO A 337 -29.22 21.56 34.06
N GLY A 338 -28.47 21.53 32.92
CA GLY A 338 -27.13 22.04 32.88
C GLY A 338 -26.84 22.92 31.66
N THR A 339 -25.58 23.37 31.55
CA THR A 339 -25.11 24.23 30.44
C THR A 339 -23.84 23.68 29.89
N CYS A 340 -23.73 23.69 28.55
CA CYS A 340 -22.50 23.33 27.83
C CYS A 340 -22.02 24.55 27.01
N TYR A 341 -20.80 25.00 27.31
CA TYR A 341 -20.08 25.97 26.51
C TYR A 341 -19.23 25.29 25.47
N ARG A 342 -19.60 25.45 24.21
CA ARG A 342 -18.83 24.96 23.04
C ARG A 342 -17.89 26.06 22.61
N LEU A 343 -16.58 25.84 22.74
CA LEU A 343 -15.57 26.86 22.40
C LEU A 343 -15.30 26.85 20.88
N TRP A 344 -16.36 26.82 20.08
CA TRP A 344 -16.33 26.96 18.62
C TRP A 344 -17.60 27.63 18.11
N THR A 345 -17.51 28.16 16.89
CA THR A 345 -18.62 28.87 16.24
C THR A 345 -19.68 27.93 15.68
N LEU A 346 -20.92 28.43 15.51
CA LEU A 346 -21.96 27.70 14.81
C LEU A 346 -21.58 27.35 13.38
N ALA A 347 -20.82 28.20 12.69
CA ALA A 347 -20.32 27.94 11.34
C ALA A 347 -19.38 26.73 11.32
N SER A 348 -18.48 26.64 12.29
CA SER A 348 -17.60 25.48 12.46
C SER A 348 -18.36 24.22 12.84
N GLU A 349 -19.42 24.35 13.64
CA GLU A 349 -20.28 23.23 14.02
C GLU A 349 -20.97 22.57 12.82
N HIS A 350 -21.48 23.37 11.87
CA HIS A 350 -22.08 22.85 10.64
C HIS A 350 -21.09 22.09 9.74
N ASN A 351 -19.80 22.36 9.87
CA ASN A 351 -18.73 21.68 9.12
C ASN A 351 -18.14 20.47 9.85
N MET A 352 -18.57 20.17 11.09
CA MET A 352 -18.11 19.01 11.82
C MET A 352 -18.72 17.74 11.25
N ALA A 353 -17.94 16.66 11.23
CA ALA A 353 -18.44 15.36 10.84
C ALA A 353 -19.60 14.94 11.79
N PRO A 354 -20.72 14.43 11.25
CA PRO A 354 -21.85 14.00 12.10
C PRO A 354 -21.47 12.92 13.11
N GLN A 355 -20.65 11.96 12.64
CA GLN A 355 -20.14 10.83 13.43
C GLN A 355 -18.65 10.66 13.21
N ARG A 356 -17.96 10.07 14.18
CA ARG A 356 -16.57 9.64 13.99
C ARG A 356 -16.49 8.56 12.91
N LYS A 357 -15.49 8.63 12.08
CA LYS A 357 -15.20 7.54 11.14
C LYS A 357 -14.64 6.35 11.90
N PRO A 358 -15.04 5.12 11.54
CA PRO A 358 -14.42 3.92 12.08
C PRO A 358 -12.89 3.97 11.87
N GLU A 359 -12.12 3.61 12.89
CA GLU A 359 -10.67 3.64 12.82
C GLU A 359 -10.12 2.70 11.72
N ILE A 360 -10.84 1.62 11.42
CA ILE A 360 -10.48 0.66 10.37
C ILE A 360 -10.38 1.28 8.97
N GLU A 361 -11.04 2.41 8.74
CA GLU A 361 -10.95 3.15 7.47
C GLU A 361 -9.73 4.09 7.40
N THR A 362 -9.22 4.54 8.55
CA THR A 362 -8.28 5.67 8.63
C THR A 362 -6.92 5.33 9.21
N GLN A 363 -6.82 4.22 9.96
CA GLN A 363 -5.60 3.80 10.65
C GLN A 363 -4.72 2.89 9.79
N ASP A 364 -3.50 2.64 10.28
CA ASP A 364 -2.63 1.61 9.73
C ASP A 364 -3.17 0.20 10.03
N LEU A 365 -3.37 -0.59 8.99
CA LEU A 365 -3.90 -1.93 9.10
C LEU A 365 -2.82 -3.01 9.31
N ALA A 366 -1.53 -2.69 9.37
CA ALA A 366 -0.49 -3.69 9.53
C ALA A 366 -0.61 -4.48 10.85
N PRO A 367 -0.89 -3.87 12.01
CA PRO A 367 -1.12 -4.62 13.24
C PRO A 367 -2.35 -5.54 13.16
N LEU A 368 -3.44 -5.04 12.56
CA LEU A 368 -4.66 -5.82 12.33
C LEU A 368 -4.38 -7.01 11.42
N ALA A 369 -3.74 -6.79 10.28
CA ALA A 369 -3.42 -7.83 9.31
C ALA A 369 -2.53 -8.93 9.91
N LEU A 370 -1.57 -8.56 10.76
CA LEU A 370 -0.73 -9.51 11.47
C LEU A 370 -1.56 -10.35 12.47
N SER A 371 -2.49 -9.74 13.20
CA SER A 371 -3.36 -10.46 14.13
C SER A 371 -4.30 -11.43 13.41
N VAL A 372 -4.86 -11.04 12.27
CA VAL A 372 -5.71 -11.92 11.44
C VAL A 372 -4.91 -13.11 10.90
N ALA A 373 -3.71 -12.88 10.41
CA ALA A 373 -2.82 -13.95 9.96
C ALA A 373 -2.38 -14.88 11.13
N ALA A 374 -2.20 -14.33 12.34
CA ALA A 374 -1.88 -15.12 13.52
C ALA A 374 -3.08 -15.96 13.99
N PHE A 375 -4.29 -15.48 13.81
CA PHE A 375 -5.53 -16.24 14.06
C PHE A 375 -5.70 -17.41 13.07
N GLY A 376 -5.04 -17.37 11.90
CA GLY A 376 -5.06 -18.46 10.91
C GLY A 376 -5.81 -18.11 9.62
N GLU A 377 -6.29 -16.87 9.48
CA GLU A 377 -6.96 -16.41 8.26
C GLU A 377 -5.98 -15.73 7.30
N SER A 378 -5.97 -16.18 6.06
CA SER A 378 -5.12 -15.62 5.00
C SER A 378 -5.79 -14.48 4.23
N ASN A 379 -7.12 -14.44 4.23
CA ASN A 379 -7.89 -13.40 3.56
C ASN A 379 -8.64 -12.53 4.57
N ILE A 380 -8.16 -11.31 4.78
CA ILE A 380 -8.74 -10.37 5.73
C ILE A 380 -10.17 -9.99 5.36
N GLU A 381 -10.48 -9.89 4.05
CA GLU A 381 -11.79 -9.42 3.57
C GLU A 381 -12.93 -10.43 3.81
N THR A 382 -12.62 -11.69 4.04
CA THR A 382 -13.63 -12.75 4.27
C THR A 382 -14.17 -12.82 5.68
N LEU A 383 -13.52 -12.15 6.65
CA LEU A 383 -14.02 -12.08 8.01
C LEU A 383 -15.35 -11.31 8.07
N PRO A 384 -16.25 -11.67 9.03
CA PRO A 384 -17.55 -11.02 9.17
C PRO A 384 -17.43 -9.62 9.80
N TRP A 385 -16.80 -8.70 9.08
CA TRP A 385 -16.63 -7.30 9.47
C TRP A 385 -17.97 -6.56 9.54
N LEU A 386 -18.10 -5.63 10.47
CA LEU A 386 -19.19 -4.65 10.42
C LEU A 386 -18.97 -3.66 9.27
N ASP A 387 -17.76 -3.10 9.17
CA ASP A 387 -17.30 -2.32 8.01
C ASP A 387 -16.05 -2.97 7.46
N VAL A 388 -16.07 -3.34 6.19
CA VAL A 388 -14.96 -4.02 5.53
C VAL A 388 -13.78 -3.06 5.39
N PRO A 389 -12.56 -3.46 5.81
CA PRO A 389 -11.39 -2.61 5.67
C PRO A 389 -11.09 -2.29 4.20
N PRO A 390 -10.63 -1.05 3.88
CA PRO A 390 -10.34 -0.66 2.49
C PRO A 390 -9.28 -1.56 1.84
N THR A 391 -9.60 -2.18 0.70
CA THR A 391 -8.72 -3.12 -0.03
C THR A 391 -7.32 -2.55 -0.30
N ALA A 392 -7.22 -1.25 -0.65
CA ALA A 392 -5.93 -0.61 -0.87
C ALA A 392 -5.08 -0.52 0.41
N SER A 393 -5.71 -0.31 1.57
CA SER A 393 -5.02 -0.28 2.88
C SER A 393 -4.61 -1.68 3.32
N VAL A 394 -5.45 -2.68 3.08
CA VAL A 394 -5.13 -4.11 3.31
C VAL A 394 -3.93 -4.53 2.46
N ALA A 395 -3.93 -4.21 1.16
CA ALA A 395 -2.81 -4.53 0.28
C ALA A 395 -1.48 -3.91 0.75
N LYS A 396 -1.51 -2.65 1.21
CA LYS A 396 -0.33 -1.98 1.79
C LYS A 396 0.16 -2.68 3.05
N ALA A 397 -0.76 -3.07 3.94
CA ALA A 397 -0.44 -3.78 5.18
C ALA A 397 0.20 -5.15 4.90
N VAL A 398 -0.39 -5.94 4.00
CA VAL A 398 0.16 -7.25 3.59
C VAL A 398 1.54 -7.10 2.97
N ASN A 399 1.73 -6.16 2.02
CA ASN A 399 3.03 -5.91 1.41
C ASN A 399 4.10 -5.52 2.45
N LEU A 400 3.73 -4.68 3.43
CA LEU A 400 4.60 -4.33 4.53
C LEU A 400 4.98 -5.56 5.35
N LEU A 401 4.01 -6.36 5.79
CA LEU A 401 4.26 -7.56 6.60
C LEU A 401 5.13 -8.59 5.87
N THR A 402 4.93 -8.75 4.55
CA THR A 402 5.78 -9.59 3.72
C THR A 402 7.22 -9.05 3.66
N SER A 403 7.39 -7.74 3.49
CA SER A 403 8.72 -7.11 3.48
C SER A 403 9.45 -7.21 4.84
N LEU A 404 8.70 -7.25 5.94
CA LEU A 404 9.24 -7.47 7.29
C LEU A 404 9.52 -8.96 7.58
N GLY A 405 9.17 -9.87 6.68
CA GLY A 405 9.28 -11.31 6.86
C GLY A 405 8.25 -11.89 7.84
N ALA A 406 7.21 -11.14 8.17
CA ALA A 406 6.13 -11.62 9.03
C ALA A 406 5.14 -12.53 8.28
N LEU A 407 4.95 -12.29 6.99
CA LEU A 407 4.17 -13.14 6.08
C LEU A 407 5.07 -13.67 4.97
N ASP A 408 4.75 -14.86 4.46
CA ASP A 408 5.36 -15.43 3.27
C ASP A 408 4.68 -14.95 1.97
N GLU A 409 5.13 -15.45 0.81
CA GLU A 409 4.56 -15.12 -0.51
C GLU A 409 3.09 -15.56 -0.65
N ASN A 410 2.65 -16.56 0.11
CA ASN A 410 1.27 -17.03 0.16
C ASN A 410 0.41 -16.29 1.19
N LYS A 411 0.96 -15.23 1.80
CA LYS A 411 0.34 -14.45 2.90
C LYS A 411 0.12 -15.24 4.18
N ALA A 412 0.76 -16.40 4.34
CA ALA A 412 0.73 -17.16 5.57
C ALA A 412 1.73 -16.60 6.59
N ILE A 413 1.38 -16.68 7.87
CA ILE A 413 2.22 -16.17 8.94
C ILE A 413 3.49 -17.02 9.11
N THR A 414 4.64 -16.36 9.17
CA THR A 414 5.93 -17.01 9.41
C THR A 414 6.19 -17.23 10.91
N PRO A 415 7.19 -18.06 11.29
CA PRO A 415 7.62 -18.17 12.70
C PRO A 415 8.06 -16.82 13.30
N LEU A 416 8.68 -15.96 12.49
CA LEU A 416 9.02 -14.58 12.88
C LEU A 416 7.75 -13.74 13.08
N GLY A 417 6.79 -13.84 12.17
CA GLY A 417 5.51 -13.15 12.27
C GLY A 417 4.75 -13.52 13.55
N ARG A 418 4.76 -14.78 13.96
CA ARG A 418 4.17 -15.21 15.24
C ARG A 418 4.83 -14.52 16.43
N LYS A 419 6.17 -14.49 16.50
CA LYS A 419 6.88 -13.75 17.55
C LYS A 419 6.56 -12.25 17.53
N MET A 420 6.43 -11.67 16.33
CA MET A 420 6.03 -10.26 16.19
C MET A 420 4.61 -10.00 16.69
N SER A 421 3.66 -10.91 16.45
CA SER A 421 2.26 -10.77 16.91
C SER A 421 2.13 -10.87 18.43
N GLU A 422 3.07 -11.52 19.12
CA GLU A 422 3.14 -11.59 20.58
C GLU A 422 3.55 -10.25 21.23
N MET A 423 4.21 -9.36 20.47
CA MET A 423 4.68 -8.07 20.97
C MET A 423 3.56 -7.02 20.87
N PRO A 424 3.20 -6.33 21.96
CA PRO A 424 2.14 -5.31 21.98
C PRO A 424 2.65 -3.96 21.40
N CYS A 425 3.19 -3.99 20.18
CA CYS A 425 3.71 -2.82 19.48
C CYS A 425 3.50 -2.99 17.96
N HIS A 426 3.79 -1.92 17.22
CA HIS A 426 3.71 -1.94 15.77
C HIS A 426 4.66 -2.98 15.15
N PRO A 427 4.27 -3.73 14.09
CA PRO A 427 5.10 -4.77 13.47
C PRO A 427 6.52 -4.32 13.08
N ARG A 428 6.70 -3.07 12.63
CA ARG A 428 8.03 -2.50 12.34
C ARG A 428 8.94 -2.49 13.57
N ILE A 429 8.39 -2.06 14.71
CA ILE A 429 9.10 -2.00 15.98
C ILE A 429 9.38 -3.41 16.49
N ALA A 430 8.39 -4.29 16.43
CA ALA A 430 8.59 -5.70 16.79
C ALA A 430 9.71 -6.34 15.97
N ARG A 431 9.73 -6.12 14.66
CA ARG A 431 10.80 -6.64 13.77
C ARG A 431 12.17 -6.12 14.15
N MET A 432 12.27 -4.81 14.46
CA MET A 432 13.52 -4.16 14.86
C MET A 432 14.05 -4.75 16.17
N ILE A 433 13.22 -4.86 17.20
CA ILE A 433 13.61 -5.37 18.52
C ILE A 433 13.96 -6.85 18.44
N LEU A 434 13.19 -7.67 17.72
CA LEU A 434 13.45 -9.11 17.55
C LEU A 434 14.66 -9.39 16.68
N GLY A 435 15.04 -8.47 15.80
CA GLY A 435 16.22 -8.59 14.96
C GLY A 435 17.52 -8.13 15.63
N ALA A 436 17.43 -7.49 16.78
CA ALA A 436 18.59 -7.09 17.57
C ALA A 436 19.25 -8.30 18.25
N ASN A 437 20.56 -8.47 18.06
CA ASN A 437 21.29 -9.67 18.49
C ASN A 437 21.83 -9.56 19.92
N THR A 438 22.19 -8.35 20.39
CA THR A 438 22.76 -8.12 21.72
C THR A 438 21.79 -7.32 22.60
N SER A 439 22.06 -7.29 23.93
CA SER A 439 21.27 -6.49 24.87
C SER A 439 21.38 -5.00 24.58
N GLU A 440 22.55 -4.53 24.16
CA GLU A 440 22.86 -3.16 23.83
C GLU A 440 22.07 -2.75 22.54
N GLN A 441 22.07 -3.60 21.52
CA GLN A 441 21.27 -3.39 20.31
C GLN A 441 19.76 -3.37 20.60
N LYS A 442 19.28 -4.24 21.50
CA LYS A 442 17.86 -4.21 21.93
C LYS A 442 17.52 -2.92 22.65
N ALA A 443 18.40 -2.44 23.54
CA ALA A 443 18.21 -1.17 24.22
C ALA A 443 18.21 0.00 23.22
N LEU A 444 19.12 -0.02 22.24
CA LEU A 444 19.14 0.96 21.15
C LEU A 444 17.85 0.92 20.32
N ALA A 445 17.36 -0.27 19.97
CA ALA A 445 16.08 -0.43 19.24
C ALA A 445 14.90 0.16 20.02
N CYS A 446 14.88 0.01 21.35
CA CYS A 446 13.85 0.60 22.22
C CYS A 446 13.92 2.13 22.24
N ASP A 447 15.14 2.70 22.30
CA ASP A 447 15.32 4.16 22.23
C ASP A 447 14.92 4.72 20.86
N ILE A 448 15.28 4.03 19.74
CA ILE A 448 14.84 4.38 18.38
C ILE A 448 13.31 4.34 18.27
N ALA A 449 12.67 3.27 18.77
CA ALA A 449 11.22 3.14 18.75
C ALA A 449 10.53 4.31 19.45
N ALA A 450 11.01 4.69 20.63
CA ALA A 450 10.48 5.83 21.38
C ALA A 450 10.62 7.16 20.64
N LEU A 451 11.73 7.38 19.94
CA LEU A 451 11.92 8.60 19.14
C LEU A 451 11.05 8.63 17.88
N LEU A 452 10.73 7.47 17.29
CA LEU A 452 9.91 7.40 16.09
C LEU A 452 8.42 7.56 16.39
N GLU A 453 7.93 7.05 17.50
CA GLU A 453 6.52 7.14 17.91
C GLU A 453 6.18 8.47 18.58
N GLU A 454 7.10 9.02 19.34
CA GLU A 454 6.89 10.27 20.05
C GLU A 454 7.37 11.49 19.22
N LYS A 455 6.90 12.67 19.62
CA LYS A 455 7.41 13.92 19.03
C LYS A 455 8.87 14.10 19.44
N ASN A 456 9.77 13.98 18.47
CA ASN A 456 11.19 14.24 18.70
C ASN A 456 11.38 15.73 19.10
N PRO A 457 11.91 16.03 20.31
CA PRO A 457 12.16 17.39 20.76
C PRO A 457 13.18 18.15 19.91
N MET A 458 13.97 17.44 19.10
CA MET A 458 14.99 17.98 18.20
C MET A 458 14.59 17.86 16.72
N SER A 459 13.29 17.83 16.41
CA SER A 459 12.76 17.64 15.05
C SER A 459 13.10 18.76 14.05
N ASN A 460 13.65 19.87 14.50
CA ASN A 460 14.02 21.03 13.66
C ASN A 460 15.55 21.13 13.44
N LEU A 461 16.30 20.04 13.64
CA LEU A 461 17.72 19.99 13.31
C LEU A 461 17.91 20.04 11.79
N GLU A 462 18.98 20.67 11.35
CA GLU A 462 19.40 20.72 9.96
C GLU A 462 19.97 19.37 9.49
N ASP A 463 20.48 18.55 10.43
CA ASP A 463 21.06 17.23 10.18
C ASP A 463 20.02 16.12 10.40
N THR A 464 20.02 15.12 9.50
CA THR A 464 19.06 14.01 9.52
C THR A 464 19.52 12.81 10.34
N ASP A 465 20.75 12.78 10.90
CA ASP A 465 21.28 11.64 11.65
C ASP A 465 20.49 11.38 12.93
N ILE A 466 19.88 10.18 13.04
CA ILE A 466 19.14 9.75 14.22
C ILE A 466 20.05 9.61 15.47
N ALA A 467 21.37 9.43 15.30
CA ALA A 467 22.28 9.32 16.42
C ALA A 467 22.33 10.59 17.27
N ILE A 468 22.08 11.75 16.69
CA ILE A 468 22.09 13.04 17.39
C ILE A 468 20.97 13.09 18.45
N PRO A 469 19.69 12.90 18.13
CA PRO A 469 18.63 12.86 19.14
C PRO A 469 18.74 11.64 20.07
N LEU A 470 19.28 10.51 19.64
CA LEU A 470 19.54 9.35 20.50
C LEU A 470 20.58 9.68 21.59
N TYR A 471 21.69 10.29 21.21
CA TYR A 471 22.71 10.76 22.16
C TYR A 471 22.11 11.73 23.18
N SER A 472 21.30 12.67 22.70
CA SER A 472 20.65 13.67 23.55
C SER A 472 19.64 13.04 24.52
N LEU A 473 18.89 12.03 24.08
CA LEU A 473 17.95 11.25 24.92
C LEU A 473 18.72 10.50 26.03
N ARG A 474 19.79 9.78 25.67
CA ARG A 474 20.64 9.01 26.61
C ARG A 474 21.33 9.93 27.61
N SER A 475 21.94 11.03 27.17
CA SER A 475 22.53 12.04 28.02
C SER A 475 21.55 12.68 29.01
N ALA A 476 20.34 13.00 28.55
CA ALA A 476 19.28 13.53 29.41
C ALA A 476 18.83 12.49 30.46
N ARG A 477 18.78 11.22 30.11
CA ARG A 477 18.46 10.10 31.02
C ARG A 477 19.55 9.94 32.11
N GLU A 478 20.81 9.93 31.72
CA GLU A 478 21.96 9.84 32.64
C GLU A 478 21.99 10.99 33.63
N LYS A 479 21.71 12.20 33.17
CA LYS A 479 21.69 13.44 34.01
C LYS A 479 20.37 13.63 34.76
N HIS A 480 19.42 12.70 34.69
CA HIS A 480 18.10 12.78 35.30
C HIS A 480 17.30 14.05 34.86
N GLN A 481 17.59 14.57 33.66
CA GLN A 481 16.91 15.74 33.07
C GLN A 481 15.71 15.31 32.26
N THR A 482 14.55 15.21 32.87
CA THR A 482 13.35 14.75 32.18
C THR A 482 12.81 15.76 31.19
N GLY A 483 12.62 17.01 31.55
CA GLY A 483 12.24 18.13 30.68
C GLY A 483 11.43 17.74 29.43
N ARG A 484 11.90 18.19 28.28
CA ARG A 484 11.34 17.88 26.95
C ARG A 484 11.43 16.40 26.54
N TRP A 485 12.29 15.61 27.20
CA TRP A 485 12.50 14.20 26.92
C TRP A 485 11.58 13.25 27.71
N LYS A 486 10.78 13.77 28.64
CA LYS A 486 9.94 12.98 29.57
C LYS A 486 9.13 11.90 28.85
N GLN A 487 8.44 12.29 27.77
CA GLN A 487 7.57 11.35 27.06
C GLN A 487 8.38 10.25 26.35
N ALA A 488 9.43 10.62 25.61
CA ALA A 488 10.30 9.66 24.94
C ALA A 488 10.97 8.68 25.92
N MET A 489 11.39 9.17 27.11
CA MET A 489 11.95 8.30 28.15
C MET A 489 10.92 7.31 28.69
N MET A 490 9.66 7.73 28.89
CA MET A 490 8.59 6.84 29.33
C MET A 490 8.30 5.76 28.30
N SER A 491 8.19 6.11 27.03
CA SER A 491 7.99 5.17 25.92
C SER A 491 9.16 4.21 25.78
N ALA A 492 10.42 4.72 25.86
CA ALA A 492 11.61 3.86 25.85
C ALA A 492 11.60 2.85 26.99
N GLN A 493 11.22 3.27 28.20
CA GLN A 493 11.14 2.39 29.37
C GLN A 493 10.09 1.28 29.21
N GLU A 494 8.94 1.58 28.54
CA GLU A 494 7.95 0.56 28.21
C GLU A 494 8.51 -0.47 27.23
N TYR A 495 9.22 -0.04 26.18
CA TYR A 495 9.87 -0.94 25.24
C TYR A 495 10.98 -1.78 25.89
N LEU A 496 11.81 -1.20 26.74
CA LEU A 496 12.84 -1.93 27.49
C LEU A 496 12.26 -3.04 28.35
N ARG A 497 11.14 -2.78 29.07
CA ARG A 497 10.42 -3.81 29.82
C ARG A 497 9.89 -4.91 28.91
N MET A 498 9.34 -4.56 27.78
CA MET A 498 8.81 -5.50 26.78
C MET A 498 9.91 -6.38 26.19
N ALA A 499 11.06 -5.80 25.92
CA ALA A 499 12.23 -6.50 25.38
C ALA A 499 13.04 -7.27 26.45
N HIS A 500 12.67 -7.15 27.74
CA HIS A 500 13.37 -7.74 28.88
C HIS A 500 14.88 -7.35 28.96
N VAL A 501 15.19 -6.11 28.63
CA VAL A 501 16.54 -5.55 28.68
C VAL A 501 16.61 -4.31 29.57
N LYS A 502 17.82 -4.03 30.06
CA LYS A 502 18.09 -2.81 30.81
C LYS A 502 18.39 -1.67 29.83
N GLU A 503 18.20 -0.43 30.30
CA GLU A 503 18.64 0.75 29.56
C GLU A 503 20.18 0.74 29.36
N ASP A 504 20.57 1.28 28.21
CA ASP A 504 21.96 1.54 27.88
C ASP A 504 22.13 3.04 27.57
N ASN A 505 23.14 3.68 28.23
CA ASN A 505 23.43 5.11 28.06
C ASN A 505 24.78 5.35 27.36
N ASN A 506 25.44 4.30 26.86
CA ASN A 506 26.67 4.42 26.10
C ASN A 506 26.47 5.22 24.80
N ALA A 507 27.58 5.67 24.20
CA ALA A 507 27.56 6.35 22.91
C ALA A 507 26.90 5.49 21.85
N VAL A 508 26.13 6.13 20.95
CA VAL A 508 25.43 5.47 19.87
C VAL A 508 26.29 5.51 18.62
N ASP A 509 26.52 4.34 18.01
CA ASP A 509 27.03 4.26 16.65
C ASP A 509 25.88 4.45 15.65
N SER A 510 26.02 5.40 14.72
CA SER A 510 25.03 5.67 13.69
C SER A 510 24.78 4.44 12.78
N PHE A 511 25.82 3.62 12.51
CA PHE A 511 25.68 2.41 11.69
C PHE A 511 24.90 1.31 12.42
N ASP A 512 25.07 1.16 13.73
CA ASP A 512 24.23 0.25 14.54
C ASP A 512 22.75 0.68 14.49
N ALA A 513 22.48 1.98 14.59
CA ALA A 513 21.13 2.51 14.41
C ALA A 513 20.58 2.24 13.00
N GLY A 514 21.43 2.39 11.98
CA GLY A 514 21.08 2.09 10.58
C GLY A 514 20.74 0.62 10.35
N GLN A 515 21.52 -0.30 10.94
CA GLN A 515 21.26 -1.74 10.88
C GLN A 515 19.87 -2.08 11.46
N LEU A 516 19.55 -1.54 12.62
CA LEU A 516 18.25 -1.74 13.27
C LEU A 516 17.10 -1.11 12.48
N LEU A 517 17.29 0.10 11.96
CA LEU A 517 16.30 0.78 11.11
C LEU A 517 16.05 0.02 9.80
N ALA A 518 17.06 -0.62 9.22
CA ALA A 518 16.89 -1.42 8.01
C ALA A 518 15.92 -2.59 8.22
N LEU A 519 15.87 -3.16 9.42
CA LEU A 519 14.91 -4.21 9.76
C LEU A 519 13.47 -3.68 9.88
N ALA A 520 13.30 -2.43 10.36
CA ALA A 520 12.00 -1.79 10.48
C ALA A 520 11.49 -1.21 9.15
N TYR A 521 12.40 -0.77 8.28
CA TYR A 521 12.11 -0.03 7.05
C TYR A 521 12.88 -0.58 5.84
N PRO A 522 12.79 -1.89 5.53
CA PRO A 522 13.54 -2.47 4.41
C PRO A 522 13.21 -1.80 3.07
N GLU A 523 11.98 -1.33 2.87
CA GLU A 523 11.55 -0.62 1.66
C GLU A 523 12.09 0.81 1.57
N ARG A 524 12.71 1.32 2.63
CA ARG A 524 13.30 2.67 2.72
C ARG A 524 14.83 2.67 2.83
N ILE A 525 15.47 1.51 2.66
CA ILE A 525 16.91 1.45 2.40
C ILE A 525 17.16 2.18 1.10
N ALA A 526 18.10 3.11 1.08
CA ALA A 526 18.33 4.01 -0.03
C ALA A 526 19.79 4.05 -0.45
N MET A 527 20.02 4.03 -1.75
CA MET A 527 21.34 4.10 -2.38
C MET A 527 21.56 5.49 -2.99
N ALA A 528 22.73 6.05 -2.79
CA ALA A 528 23.13 7.32 -3.41
C ALA A 528 23.03 7.24 -4.95
N THR A 529 22.52 8.31 -5.55
CA THR A 529 22.41 8.46 -7.00
C THR A 529 23.52 9.40 -7.53
N ASN A 530 23.62 9.54 -8.85
CA ASN A 530 24.57 10.47 -9.47
C ASN A 530 24.21 11.96 -9.23
N SER A 531 23.04 12.27 -8.70
CA SER A 531 22.64 13.64 -8.33
C SER A 531 23.09 13.96 -6.92
N PHE A 532 23.67 15.15 -6.72
CA PHE A 532 24.12 15.61 -5.40
C PHE A 532 22.98 15.55 -4.37
N GLY A 533 23.24 14.93 -3.24
CA GLY A 533 22.25 14.73 -2.16
C GLY A 533 21.07 13.83 -2.52
N GLY A 534 21.04 13.23 -3.71
CA GLY A 534 19.98 12.36 -4.18
C GLY A 534 20.19 10.91 -3.79
N TYR A 535 19.13 10.26 -3.32
CA TYR A 535 19.10 8.84 -3.02
C TYR A 535 17.88 8.19 -3.64
N ARG A 536 17.98 6.92 -4.01
CA ARG A 536 16.86 6.09 -4.46
C ARG A 536 16.56 5.03 -3.43
N MET A 537 15.32 5.00 -2.94
CA MET A 537 14.87 4.00 -1.97
C MET A 537 14.51 2.67 -2.64
N ALA A 538 14.52 1.61 -1.86
CA ALA A 538 14.16 0.26 -2.28
C ALA A 538 12.73 0.15 -2.85
N ASN A 539 11.78 1.00 -2.42
CA ASN A 539 10.45 1.11 -3.03
C ASN A 539 10.45 1.80 -4.41
N GLY A 540 11.59 2.37 -4.83
CA GLY A 540 11.78 3.06 -6.10
C GLY A 540 11.51 4.56 -6.06
N GLN A 541 11.21 5.14 -4.91
CA GLN A 541 11.02 6.57 -4.73
C GLN A 541 12.38 7.27 -4.58
N ASP A 542 12.53 8.42 -5.23
CA ASP A 542 13.71 9.28 -5.06
C ASP A 542 13.51 10.22 -3.87
N VAL A 543 14.59 10.38 -3.08
CA VAL A 543 14.63 11.28 -1.92
C VAL A 543 15.87 12.15 -1.96
N VAL A 544 15.84 13.26 -1.24
CA VAL A 544 16.95 14.22 -1.17
C VAL A 544 17.25 14.59 0.29
N LEU A 545 18.53 14.76 0.57
CA LEU A 545 19.08 15.33 1.79
C LEU A 545 19.38 16.83 1.61
N ALA A 546 19.49 17.57 2.69
CA ALA A 546 19.98 18.96 2.69
C ALA A 546 21.42 19.01 2.19
N GLN A 547 21.86 20.19 1.73
CA GLN A 547 23.19 20.34 1.13
C GLN A 547 24.36 20.16 2.12
N ASP A 548 24.11 20.44 3.38
CA ASP A 548 25.13 20.41 4.44
C ASP A 548 24.95 19.21 5.39
N ASP A 549 24.16 18.22 5.00
CA ASP A 549 23.83 17.04 5.81
C ASP A 549 25.02 16.08 5.91
N THR A 550 25.32 15.59 7.11
CA THR A 550 26.43 14.66 7.35
C THR A 550 26.25 13.31 6.67
N MET A 551 24.99 12.91 6.38
CA MET A 551 24.67 11.66 5.67
C MET A 551 25.14 11.63 4.22
N LEU A 552 25.45 12.78 3.59
CA LEU A 552 25.89 12.88 2.18
C LEU A 552 27.15 12.05 1.86
N ALA A 553 27.97 11.78 2.86
CA ALA A 553 29.18 10.97 2.69
C ALA A 553 28.92 9.47 2.53
N ASN A 554 27.70 9.02 2.80
CA ASN A 554 27.36 7.59 2.85
C ASN A 554 26.70 7.13 1.54
N GLN A 555 27.17 6.00 1.02
CA GLN A 555 26.59 5.36 -0.16
C GLN A 555 25.19 4.79 0.11
N TRP A 556 24.99 4.27 1.33
CA TRP A 556 23.75 3.65 1.75
C TRP A 556 23.26 4.28 3.05
N ILE A 557 21.98 4.62 3.05
CA ILE A 557 21.27 5.13 4.23
C ILE A 557 19.94 4.42 4.39
N VAL A 558 19.39 4.46 5.59
CA VAL A 558 18.02 4.02 5.88
C VAL A 558 17.20 5.21 6.31
N VAL A 559 16.12 5.47 5.59
CA VAL A 559 15.25 6.63 5.82
C VAL A 559 14.12 6.26 6.78
N ALA A 560 14.17 6.74 8.00
CA ALA A 560 13.14 6.50 9.01
C ALA A 560 11.96 7.49 8.90
N SER A 561 12.24 8.75 8.54
CA SER A 561 11.21 9.78 8.39
C SER A 561 11.45 10.63 7.15
N LEU A 562 10.41 10.75 6.30
CA LEU A 562 10.45 11.56 5.07
C LEU A 562 9.09 12.23 4.80
N TYR A 563 9.11 13.27 4.00
CA TYR A 563 7.90 13.86 3.41
C TYR A 563 8.04 13.93 1.89
N ALA A 564 7.04 13.45 1.19
CA ALA A 564 6.95 13.60 -0.26
C ALA A 564 5.55 14.06 -0.64
N ALA A 565 5.46 15.15 -1.39
CA ALA A 565 4.23 15.49 -2.09
C ALA A 565 4.05 14.59 -3.32
N PRO A 566 2.84 14.41 -3.83
CA PRO A 566 2.62 13.63 -5.05
C PRO A 566 3.52 14.12 -6.19
N ASN A 567 4.19 13.18 -6.87
CA ASN A 567 5.09 13.43 -8.00
C ASN A 567 6.33 14.30 -7.71
N THR A 568 6.74 14.42 -6.45
CA THR A 568 7.99 15.11 -6.07
C THR A 568 8.99 14.16 -5.43
N LYS A 569 10.26 14.56 -5.43
CA LYS A 569 11.28 13.88 -4.62
C LYS A 569 10.95 14.09 -3.14
N GLY A 570 11.11 13.02 -2.36
CA GLY A 570 10.89 13.11 -0.91
C GLY A 570 12.02 13.87 -0.21
N THR A 571 11.68 14.68 0.79
CA THR A 571 12.68 15.29 1.70
C THR A 571 12.86 14.40 2.92
N VAL A 572 14.08 14.05 3.25
CA VAL A 572 14.44 13.24 4.42
C VAL A 572 14.51 14.10 5.67
N PHE A 573 14.00 13.59 6.79
CA PHE A 573 14.05 14.26 8.10
C PHE A 573 14.79 13.44 9.15
N VAL A 574 14.80 12.12 9.03
CA VAL A 574 15.51 11.22 9.93
C VAL A 574 16.03 10.04 9.11
N ALA A 575 17.32 9.79 9.22
CA ALA A 575 18.00 8.68 8.57
C ALA A 575 19.14 8.17 9.44
N ALA A 576 19.72 7.05 9.04
CA ALA A 576 21.00 6.57 9.56
C ALA A 576 21.82 5.93 8.43
N PRO A 577 23.17 5.95 8.50
CA PRO A 577 24.01 5.24 7.55
C PRO A 577 23.94 3.73 7.80
N VAL A 578 24.14 2.92 6.79
CA VAL A 578 24.13 1.46 6.93
C VAL A 578 25.19 0.82 6.03
N HIS A 579 25.87 -0.18 6.55
CA HIS A 579 26.65 -1.09 5.74
C HIS A 579 25.72 -2.15 5.16
N ILE A 580 25.58 -2.13 3.84
CA ILE A 580 24.56 -2.96 3.19
C ILE A 580 24.82 -4.46 3.40
N ASP A 581 26.07 -4.88 3.49
CA ASP A 581 26.47 -6.28 3.71
C ASP A 581 25.98 -6.81 5.06
N ASP A 582 25.85 -5.95 6.09
CA ASP A 582 25.41 -6.34 7.43
C ASP A 582 23.91 -6.68 7.48
N VAL A 583 23.14 -6.13 6.56
CA VAL A 583 21.69 -6.29 6.55
C VAL A 583 21.17 -7.09 5.36
N ALA A 584 21.94 -7.23 4.29
CA ALA A 584 21.52 -7.88 3.06
C ALA A 584 20.99 -9.30 3.31
N SER A 585 21.65 -10.08 4.16
CA SER A 585 21.22 -11.45 4.50
C SER A 585 19.82 -11.54 5.13
N GLN A 586 19.32 -10.43 5.72
CA GLN A 586 18.03 -10.38 6.43
C GLN A 586 16.92 -9.71 5.62
N VAL A 587 17.26 -8.87 4.62
CA VAL A 587 16.28 -8.04 3.91
C VAL A 587 16.34 -8.19 2.38
N ALA A 588 17.42 -8.78 1.84
CA ALA A 588 17.53 -9.00 0.40
C ALA A 588 16.86 -10.29 -0.04
N SER A 589 16.34 -10.28 -1.26
CA SER A 589 15.84 -11.44 -1.97
C SER A 589 16.71 -11.71 -3.21
N THR A 590 16.87 -12.97 -3.58
CA THR A 590 17.56 -13.37 -4.80
C THR A 590 16.56 -13.52 -5.93
N ARG A 591 16.87 -12.92 -7.09
CA ARG A 591 16.06 -13.05 -8.30
C ARG A 591 16.95 -13.31 -9.51
N ASP A 592 16.57 -14.31 -10.30
CA ASP A 592 17.20 -14.54 -11.59
C ASP A 592 16.63 -13.53 -12.58
N ASN A 593 17.51 -12.68 -13.14
CA ASN A 593 17.21 -11.69 -14.14
C ASN A 593 17.82 -12.10 -15.48
N VAL A 594 16.95 -12.39 -16.43
CA VAL A 594 17.33 -12.63 -17.82
C VAL A 594 16.72 -11.51 -18.64
N SER A 595 17.54 -10.74 -19.31
CA SER A 595 17.08 -9.57 -20.06
C SER A 595 17.94 -9.33 -21.30
N TRP A 596 17.41 -8.62 -22.29
CA TRP A 596 18.16 -8.15 -23.45
C TRP A 596 18.82 -6.82 -23.14
N ASP A 597 20.14 -6.75 -23.26
CA ASP A 597 20.87 -5.48 -23.21
C ASP A 597 21.04 -4.91 -24.63
N SER A 598 20.26 -3.88 -24.96
CA SER A 598 20.31 -3.24 -26.29
C SER A 598 21.63 -2.53 -26.57
N ARG A 599 22.44 -2.16 -25.55
CA ARG A 599 23.74 -1.50 -25.73
C ARG A 599 24.83 -2.51 -26.04
N GLN A 600 24.84 -3.64 -25.32
CA GLN A 600 25.79 -4.73 -25.55
C GLN A 600 25.33 -5.65 -26.68
N GLY A 601 24.06 -5.62 -27.05
CA GLY A 601 23.48 -6.47 -28.08
C GLY A 601 23.50 -7.96 -27.72
N CYS A 602 23.26 -8.31 -26.48
CA CYS A 602 23.26 -9.69 -26.01
C CYS A 602 22.24 -9.92 -24.90
N VAL A 603 21.91 -11.18 -24.66
CA VAL A 603 21.14 -11.62 -23.50
C VAL A 603 22.05 -11.59 -22.27
N VAL A 604 21.67 -10.82 -21.26
CA VAL A 604 22.31 -10.77 -19.94
C VAL A 604 21.56 -11.69 -19.00
N MET A 605 22.30 -12.61 -18.40
CA MET A 605 21.77 -13.59 -17.44
C MET A 605 22.50 -13.38 -16.12
N GLN A 606 21.79 -12.88 -15.11
CA GLN A 606 22.37 -12.58 -13.80
C GLN A 606 21.43 -13.03 -12.70
N ARG A 607 22.01 -13.59 -11.64
CA ARG A 607 21.34 -13.74 -10.37
C ARG A 607 21.59 -12.46 -9.58
N GLU A 608 20.53 -11.68 -9.41
CA GLU A 608 20.59 -10.42 -8.68
C GLU A 608 20.16 -10.65 -7.23
N GLU A 609 20.93 -10.07 -6.33
CA GLU A 609 20.54 -9.88 -4.94
C GLU A 609 19.91 -8.49 -4.84
N ARG A 610 18.66 -8.44 -4.43
CA ARG A 610 17.86 -7.22 -4.48
C ARG A 610 17.19 -6.93 -3.16
N ILE A 611 17.17 -5.63 -2.83
CA ILE A 611 16.30 -5.10 -1.78
C ILE A 611 15.23 -4.26 -2.50
N GLY A 612 14.03 -4.80 -2.60
CA GLY A 612 12.97 -4.18 -3.40
C GLY A 612 13.40 -3.94 -4.86
N LYS A 613 13.48 -2.66 -5.27
CA LYS A 613 13.90 -2.26 -6.63
C LYS A 613 15.41 -2.01 -6.76
N LEU A 614 16.17 -2.00 -5.67
CA LEU A 614 17.60 -1.80 -5.68
C LEU A 614 18.35 -3.13 -5.89
N THR A 615 19.34 -3.13 -6.77
CA THR A 615 20.27 -4.25 -6.94
C THR A 615 21.47 -4.01 -6.04
N VAL A 616 21.69 -4.89 -5.09
CA VAL A 616 22.79 -4.82 -4.12
C VAL A 616 24.01 -5.58 -4.63
N GLY A 617 23.78 -6.72 -5.26
CA GLY A 617 24.79 -7.56 -5.85
C GLY A 617 24.28 -8.27 -7.10
N SER A 618 25.18 -8.66 -8.00
CA SER A 618 24.82 -9.51 -9.13
C SER A 618 25.92 -10.54 -9.38
N ARG A 619 25.51 -11.75 -9.72
CA ARG A 619 26.41 -12.85 -10.11
C ARG A 619 25.94 -13.40 -11.44
N GLN A 620 26.88 -13.78 -12.31
CA GLN A 620 26.54 -14.37 -13.60
C GLN A 620 25.80 -15.69 -13.40
N LEU A 621 24.68 -15.85 -14.08
CA LEU A 621 23.88 -17.05 -14.10
C LEU A 621 24.30 -17.88 -15.32
N HIS A 622 24.68 -19.12 -15.12
CA HIS A 622 25.16 -20.00 -16.21
C HIS A 622 24.05 -20.86 -16.82
N ASN A 623 22.97 -21.09 -16.11
CA ASN A 623 21.85 -21.93 -16.55
C ASN A 623 20.53 -21.16 -16.42
N ALA A 624 20.11 -20.53 -17.51
CA ALA A 624 18.76 -20.00 -17.63
C ALA A 624 17.92 -20.92 -18.52
N ASP A 625 16.60 -20.87 -18.35
CA ASP A 625 15.69 -21.63 -19.19
C ASP A 625 15.72 -21.11 -20.63
N ASN A 626 16.02 -21.98 -21.58
CA ASN A 626 16.08 -21.65 -23.00
C ASN A 626 14.78 -21.00 -23.50
N LYS A 627 13.63 -21.45 -23.01
CA LYS A 627 12.34 -20.89 -23.37
C LYS A 627 12.24 -19.41 -22.95
N GLN A 628 12.71 -19.08 -21.76
CA GLN A 628 12.73 -17.72 -21.25
C GLN A 628 13.68 -16.82 -22.10
N ILE A 629 14.83 -17.33 -22.49
CA ILE A 629 15.77 -16.61 -23.35
C ILE A 629 15.15 -16.31 -24.72
N ILE A 630 14.52 -17.30 -25.34
CA ILE A 630 13.83 -17.18 -26.63
C ILE A 630 12.75 -16.09 -26.55
N ASP A 631 11.90 -16.13 -25.52
CA ASP A 631 10.86 -15.13 -25.31
C ASP A 631 11.43 -13.70 -25.18
N ILE A 632 12.57 -13.55 -24.50
CA ILE A 632 13.22 -12.26 -24.32
C ILE A 632 13.77 -11.76 -25.65
N ILE A 633 14.40 -12.62 -26.47
CA ILE A 633 14.89 -12.24 -27.79
C ILE A 633 13.74 -11.81 -28.69
N CYS A 634 12.65 -12.56 -28.71
CA CYS A 634 11.45 -12.22 -29.50
C CYS A 634 10.83 -10.88 -29.07
N LYS A 635 10.80 -10.59 -27.76
CA LYS A 635 10.32 -9.29 -27.23
C LYS A 635 11.28 -8.14 -27.56
N ALA A 636 12.58 -8.38 -27.54
CA ALA A 636 13.58 -7.40 -27.91
C ALA A 636 13.52 -7.03 -29.39
N LEU A 637 13.23 -8.01 -30.26
CA LEU A 637 13.06 -7.77 -31.70
C LEU A 637 11.94 -6.79 -32.03
N ARG A 638 10.85 -6.80 -31.27
CA ARG A 638 9.78 -5.82 -31.47
C ARG A 638 10.25 -4.38 -31.31
N LYS A 639 11.27 -4.15 -30.47
CA LYS A 639 11.82 -2.81 -30.21
C LYS A 639 13.05 -2.49 -31.05
N ASP A 640 13.98 -3.44 -31.14
CA ASP A 640 15.33 -3.23 -31.67
C ASP A 640 15.60 -4.06 -32.94
N GLY A 641 14.59 -4.72 -33.52
CA GLY A 641 14.71 -5.75 -34.53
C GLY A 641 15.36 -5.31 -35.85
N LEU A 642 15.23 -4.04 -36.22
CA LEU A 642 15.94 -3.49 -37.40
C LEU A 642 17.46 -3.52 -37.23
N SER A 643 17.96 -3.44 -36.01
CA SER A 643 19.39 -3.52 -35.69
C SER A 643 19.86 -4.95 -35.35
N MET A 644 18.94 -5.84 -34.97
CA MET A 644 19.25 -7.19 -34.52
C MET A 644 19.35 -8.22 -35.63
N LEU A 645 18.61 -8.04 -36.74
CA LEU A 645 18.62 -8.92 -37.91
C LEU A 645 19.14 -8.20 -39.13
N THR A 646 19.54 -8.98 -40.18
CA THR A 646 20.03 -8.43 -41.44
C THR A 646 18.89 -8.27 -42.45
N TRP A 647 18.35 -7.05 -42.55
CA TRP A 647 17.33 -6.66 -43.55
C TRP A 647 17.97 -6.17 -44.85
N ASP A 648 18.61 -7.09 -45.57
CA ASP A 648 19.33 -6.76 -46.81
C ASP A 648 18.36 -6.60 -48.00
N ASP A 649 18.95 -6.24 -49.18
CA ASP A 649 18.21 -6.08 -50.42
C ASP A 649 17.48 -7.37 -50.86
N LYS A 650 17.98 -8.54 -50.43
CA LYS A 650 17.32 -9.82 -50.79
C LYS A 650 15.99 -9.95 -50.07
N VAL A 651 15.95 -9.65 -48.77
CA VAL A 651 14.72 -9.67 -47.95
C VAL A 651 13.71 -8.66 -48.51
N GLN A 652 14.15 -7.43 -48.79
CA GLN A 652 13.28 -6.37 -49.31
C GLN A 652 12.72 -6.71 -50.69
N ARG A 653 13.51 -7.31 -51.60
CA ARG A 653 13.02 -7.77 -52.90
C ARG A 653 12.00 -8.91 -52.72
N LEU A 654 12.28 -9.83 -51.84
CA LEU A 654 11.35 -10.91 -51.54
C LEU A 654 9.98 -10.34 -51.02
N GLN A 655 10.03 -9.44 -50.10
CA GLN A 655 8.81 -8.79 -49.54
C GLN A 655 8.01 -8.08 -50.63
N ARG A 656 8.68 -7.27 -51.47
CA ARG A 656 8.00 -6.58 -52.57
C ARG A 656 7.39 -7.54 -53.60
N ARG A 657 8.13 -8.63 -53.91
CA ARG A 657 7.67 -9.68 -54.85
C ARG A 657 6.38 -10.37 -54.33
N VAL A 658 6.38 -10.80 -53.09
CA VAL A 658 5.24 -11.46 -52.45
C VAL A 658 4.06 -10.51 -52.31
N GLN A 659 4.31 -9.25 -51.91
CA GLN A 659 3.27 -8.24 -51.81
C GLN A 659 2.61 -7.92 -53.16
N ALA A 660 3.37 -7.96 -54.26
CA ALA A 660 2.79 -7.79 -55.60
C ALA A 660 1.76 -8.88 -55.90
N VAL A 661 2.10 -10.16 -55.66
CA VAL A 661 1.17 -11.28 -55.84
C VAL A 661 -0.03 -11.17 -54.90
N ALA A 662 0.17 -10.84 -53.63
CA ALA A 662 -0.90 -10.64 -52.67
C ALA A 662 -1.87 -9.51 -53.12
N THR A 663 -1.34 -8.47 -53.77
CA THR A 663 -2.15 -7.37 -54.29
C THR A 663 -2.93 -7.78 -55.58
N TRP A 664 -2.32 -8.58 -56.48
CA TRP A 664 -2.97 -9.04 -57.69
C TRP A 664 -4.02 -10.14 -57.40
N HIS A 665 -3.77 -10.99 -56.40
CA HIS A 665 -4.59 -12.15 -56.06
C HIS A 665 -4.93 -12.13 -54.55
N PRO A 666 -5.82 -11.25 -54.07
CA PRO A 666 -6.22 -11.17 -52.67
C PRO A 666 -6.88 -12.45 -52.14
N ASP A 667 -7.49 -13.21 -53.05
CA ASP A 667 -8.14 -14.51 -52.75
C ASP A 667 -7.17 -15.61 -52.34
N MET A 668 -5.88 -15.47 -52.65
CA MET A 668 -4.86 -16.42 -52.25
C MET A 668 -4.52 -16.37 -50.75
N ASN A 669 -4.95 -15.34 -50.04
CA ASN A 669 -4.67 -15.14 -48.61
C ASN A 669 -3.18 -15.38 -48.24
N ILE A 670 -2.25 -14.83 -49.01
CA ILE A 670 -0.82 -14.96 -48.78
C ILE A 670 -0.47 -14.31 -47.42
N PRO A 671 0.34 -14.96 -46.55
CA PRO A 671 0.75 -14.38 -45.28
C PRO A 671 1.45 -13.02 -45.47
N ASP A 672 1.16 -12.08 -44.56
CA ASP A 672 1.87 -10.79 -44.54
C ASP A 672 3.31 -11.01 -44.05
N ILE A 673 4.27 -10.73 -44.92
CA ILE A 673 5.70 -10.81 -44.63
C ILE A 673 6.33 -9.42 -44.57
N SER A 674 5.55 -8.36 -44.35
CA SER A 674 6.09 -7.02 -44.14
C SER A 674 7.00 -6.97 -42.91
N THR A 675 7.95 -6.07 -42.93
CA THR A 675 8.92 -5.93 -41.83
C THR A 675 8.23 -5.68 -40.50
N GLU A 676 7.17 -4.85 -40.49
CA GLU A 676 6.38 -4.53 -39.31
C GLU A 676 5.68 -5.77 -38.74
N HIS A 677 4.99 -6.52 -39.62
CA HIS A 677 4.30 -7.75 -39.21
C HIS A 677 5.28 -8.81 -38.70
N LEU A 678 6.42 -8.99 -39.35
CA LEU A 678 7.45 -9.95 -38.93
C LEU A 678 8.06 -9.61 -37.57
N LEU A 679 8.23 -8.32 -37.27
CA LEU A 679 8.71 -7.88 -35.96
C LEU A 679 7.66 -8.10 -34.86
N ASP A 680 6.41 -7.87 -35.18
CA ASP A 680 5.30 -8.06 -34.23
C ASP A 680 5.02 -9.55 -33.91
N THR A 681 5.15 -10.41 -34.92
CA THR A 681 4.90 -11.85 -34.82
C THR A 681 6.18 -12.68 -34.63
N ALA A 682 7.29 -12.06 -34.22
CA ALA A 682 8.59 -12.72 -34.05
C ALA A 682 8.53 -13.97 -33.17
N SER A 683 7.65 -14.01 -32.18
CA SER A 683 7.43 -15.20 -31.31
C SER A 683 6.86 -16.42 -32.03
N GLU A 684 6.30 -16.27 -33.23
CA GLU A 684 5.65 -17.35 -33.98
C GLU A 684 6.63 -18.06 -34.93
N TRP A 685 7.53 -17.32 -35.53
CA TRP A 685 8.41 -17.84 -36.60
C TRP A 685 9.87 -17.96 -36.20
N LEU A 686 10.40 -17.08 -35.32
CA LEU A 686 11.83 -17.01 -35.00
C LEU A 686 12.33 -18.14 -34.08
N PRO A 687 11.57 -18.64 -33.08
CA PRO A 687 12.07 -19.59 -32.07
C PRO A 687 12.78 -20.80 -32.64
N ILE A 688 12.29 -21.38 -33.74
CA ILE A 688 12.85 -22.55 -34.39
C ILE A 688 14.25 -22.32 -34.99
N TYR A 689 14.59 -21.09 -35.29
CA TYR A 689 15.88 -20.72 -35.90
C TYR A 689 16.89 -20.21 -34.87
N LEU A 690 16.46 -19.96 -33.61
CA LEU A 690 17.35 -19.48 -32.56
C LEU A 690 18.24 -20.59 -31.98
N THR A 691 17.90 -21.85 -32.17
CA THR A 691 18.69 -22.99 -31.68
C THR A 691 19.40 -23.67 -32.85
N GLN A 692 20.74 -23.71 -32.83
CA GLN A 692 21.58 -24.35 -33.81
C GLN A 692 22.31 -25.56 -33.14
N GLY A 693 21.79 -26.75 -33.28
CA GLY A 693 22.27 -27.90 -32.51
C GLY A 693 22.01 -27.74 -31.02
N ASN A 694 23.08 -27.74 -30.22
CA ASN A 694 23.01 -27.49 -28.77
C ASN A 694 23.29 -26.03 -28.37
N HIS A 695 23.49 -25.14 -29.35
CA HIS A 695 23.82 -23.73 -29.10
C HIS A 695 22.60 -22.87 -29.35
N LEU A 696 22.25 -22.04 -28.36
CA LEU A 696 21.22 -21.01 -28.46
C LEU A 696 21.87 -19.67 -28.82
N LEU A 697 21.36 -19.01 -29.86
CA LEU A 697 21.86 -17.69 -30.27
C LEU A 697 21.42 -16.64 -29.28
N THR A 698 22.38 -15.94 -28.64
CA THR A 698 22.12 -14.98 -27.57
C THR A 698 22.65 -13.59 -27.85
N THR A 699 23.32 -13.41 -29.00
CA THR A 699 23.96 -12.11 -29.35
C THR A 699 23.48 -11.59 -30.71
N THR A 700 23.49 -10.28 -30.90
CA THR A 700 23.18 -9.63 -32.18
C THR A 700 24.11 -10.11 -33.30
N SER A 701 25.38 -10.38 -32.99
CA SER A 701 26.33 -10.87 -33.96
C SER A 701 26.01 -12.26 -34.51
N GLU A 702 25.41 -13.10 -33.70
CA GLU A 702 24.89 -14.43 -34.07
C GLU A 702 23.58 -14.29 -34.84
N LEU A 703 22.65 -13.47 -34.36
CA LEU A 703 21.35 -13.26 -35.00
C LEU A 703 21.48 -12.70 -36.41
N LYS A 704 22.46 -11.81 -36.66
CA LYS A 704 22.77 -11.27 -38.00
C LYS A 704 23.29 -12.30 -39.01
N LYS A 705 23.76 -13.46 -38.55
CA LYS A 705 24.19 -14.55 -39.43
C LYS A 705 23.04 -15.39 -39.96
N LEU A 706 21.84 -15.23 -39.42
CA LEU A 706 20.65 -15.92 -39.93
C LEU A 706 20.36 -15.48 -41.37
N ASN A 707 20.08 -16.44 -42.27
CA ASN A 707 19.62 -16.17 -43.62
C ASN A 707 18.15 -15.74 -43.60
N LEU A 708 17.91 -14.46 -43.27
CA LEU A 708 16.57 -13.94 -43.07
C LEU A 708 15.68 -14.09 -44.34
N ALA A 709 16.26 -13.96 -45.54
CA ALA A 709 15.47 -14.13 -46.76
C ALA A 709 14.91 -15.55 -46.92
N GLU A 710 15.70 -16.57 -46.57
CA GLU A 710 15.25 -17.97 -46.59
C GLU A 710 14.23 -18.25 -45.46
N ILE A 711 14.47 -17.70 -44.27
CA ILE A 711 13.54 -17.83 -43.14
C ILE A 711 12.16 -17.23 -43.50
N VAL A 712 12.16 -16.04 -44.02
CA VAL A 712 10.92 -15.33 -44.43
C VAL A 712 10.22 -16.06 -45.57
N TRP A 713 10.99 -16.62 -46.54
CA TRP A 713 10.39 -17.44 -47.59
C TRP A 713 9.71 -18.69 -47.04
N ASN A 714 10.30 -19.36 -46.05
CA ASN A 714 9.75 -20.56 -45.41
C ASN A 714 8.48 -20.30 -44.54
N ILE A 715 8.16 -19.03 -44.23
CA ILE A 715 6.87 -18.69 -43.56
C ILE A 715 5.69 -18.93 -44.53
N ILE A 716 5.93 -18.79 -45.85
CA ILE A 716 4.90 -18.95 -46.86
C ILE A 716 4.66 -20.46 -47.11
N PRO A 717 3.40 -20.94 -47.13
CA PRO A 717 3.10 -22.33 -47.45
C PRO A 717 3.67 -22.76 -48.81
N TYR A 718 4.15 -24.00 -48.91
CA TYR A 718 4.87 -24.50 -50.10
C TYR A 718 4.07 -24.42 -51.37
N ASP A 719 2.77 -24.68 -51.37
CA ASP A 719 1.86 -24.52 -52.50
C ASP A 719 1.79 -23.03 -52.97
N GLN A 720 1.71 -22.11 -52.02
CA GLN A 720 1.74 -20.66 -52.34
C GLN A 720 3.11 -20.23 -52.86
N GLN A 721 4.20 -20.78 -52.37
CA GLN A 721 5.55 -20.52 -52.92
C GLN A 721 5.61 -20.86 -54.40
N GLN A 722 5.08 -22.03 -54.81
CA GLN A 722 5.05 -22.44 -56.21
C GLN A 722 4.20 -21.48 -57.05
N GLU A 723 3.05 -21.05 -56.55
CA GLU A 723 2.19 -20.08 -57.25
C GLU A 723 2.88 -18.71 -57.37
N ILE A 724 3.56 -18.26 -56.29
CA ILE A 724 4.34 -16.99 -56.30
C ILE A 724 5.46 -17.10 -57.34
N ASP A 725 6.16 -18.24 -57.43
CA ASP A 725 7.24 -18.43 -58.43
C ASP A 725 6.70 -18.42 -59.86
N ARG A 726 5.48 -18.93 -60.06
CA ARG A 726 4.80 -18.93 -61.36
C ARG A 726 4.28 -17.52 -61.76
N LEU A 727 3.57 -16.86 -60.84
CA LEU A 727 2.92 -15.56 -61.10
C LEU A 727 3.94 -14.39 -61.11
N ALA A 728 4.92 -14.47 -60.26
CA ALA A 728 5.95 -13.42 -60.10
C ALA A 728 7.36 -14.02 -60.20
N PRO A 729 7.83 -14.46 -61.34
CA PRO A 729 9.18 -15.01 -61.49
C PRO A 729 10.26 -14.00 -61.09
N THR A 730 11.39 -14.47 -60.57
CA THR A 730 12.48 -13.60 -60.15
C THR A 730 13.24 -12.96 -61.31
N HIS A 731 13.21 -13.61 -62.47
CA HIS A 731 13.95 -13.15 -63.67
C HIS A 731 13.12 -13.41 -64.95
N ILE A 732 13.33 -12.61 -65.94
CA ILE A 732 12.92 -12.88 -67.31
C ILE A 732 14.11 -13.18 -68.16
N THR A 733 13.90 -13.97 -69.26
CA THR A 733 14.90 -14.27 -70.24
C THR A 733 14.65 -13.41 -71.49
N VAL A 734 15.65 -12.64 -71.87
CA VAL A 734 15.59 -11.78 -73.07
C VAL A 734 16.24 -12.51 -74.29
N PRO A 735 16.05 -12.04 -75.55
CA PRO A 735 16.52 -12.76 -76.77
C PRO A 735 17.96 -13.18 -76.76
N THR A 736 18.87 -12.49 -76.07
CA THR A 736 20.27 -12.91 -75.93
C THR A 736 20.45 -14.16 -75.00
N GLY A 737 19.40 -14.67 -74.35
CA GLY A 737 19.45 -15.73 -73.33
C GLY A 737 19.97 -15.18 -71.98
N SER A 738 20.08 -13.86 -71.77
CA SER A 738 20.41 -13.27 -70.49
C SER A 738 19.18 -13.35 -69.59
N ARG A 739 19.39 -13.78 -68.35
CA ARG A 739 18.39 -13.74 -67.26
C ARG A 739 18.49 -12.38 -66.59
N ILE A 740 17.46 -11.55 -66.73
CA ILE A 740 17.39 -10.19 -66.16
C ILE A 740 16.48 -10.23 -64.94
N LEU A 741 16.96 -9.69 -63.83
CA LEU A 741 16.20 -9.62 -62.59
C LEU A 741 14.99 -8.68 -62.77
N ILE A 742 13.86 -9.11 -62.24
CA ILE A 742 12.66 -8.28 -62.14
C ILE A 742 12.63 -7.58 -60.81
N ASP A 743 12.45 -6.26 -60.80
CA ASP A 743 12.28 -5.45 -59.60
C ASP A 743 10.80 -5.16 -59.41
N TYR A 744 10.19 -5.87 -58.45
CA TYR A 744 8.81 -5.66 -58.07
C TYR A 744 8.70 -4.40 -57.23
N ARG A 745 7.73 -3.57 -57.51
CA ARG A 745 7.45 -2.34 -56.78
C ARG A 745 6.37 -2.52 -55.74
N GLN A 746 6.28 -1.57 -54.85
CA GLN A 746 5.25 -1.54 -53.84
C GLN A 746 3.86 -1.35 -54.45
N GLY A 747 2.88 -2.17 -54.02
CA GLY A 747 1.51 -2.12 -54.52
C GLY A 747 1.36 -2.72 -55.93
N ALA A 748 0.30 -2.37 -56.63
CA ALA A 748 -0.05 -2.91 -57.96
C ALA A 748 0.69 -2.23 -59.13
N GLN A 749 1.83 -1.56 -58.88
CA GLN A 749 2.60 -0.95 -59.94
C GLN A 749 3.35 -2.02 -60.79
N ALA A 750 3.46 -1.77 -62.08
CA ALA A 750 4.15 -2.69 -62.97
C ALA A 750 5.62 -2.92 -62.55
N PRO A 751 6.08 -4.19 -62.47
CA PRO A 751 7.46 -4.52 -62.19
C PRO A 751 8.39 -3.98 -63.23
N ILE A 752 9.61 -3.60 -62.81
CA ILE A 752 10.63 -3.04 -63.73
C ILE A 752 11.63 -4.09 -64.12
N VAL A 753 12.00 -4.05 -65.37
CA VAL A 753 13.12 -4.82 -65.95
C VAL A 753 14.10 -3.87 -66.61
N SER A 754 15.25 -3.66 -65.99
CA SER A 754 16.36 -2.83 -66.49
C SER A 754 17.27 -3.64 -67.38
N VAL A 755 17.18 -3.45 -68.68
CA VAL A 755 17.91 -4.25 -69.65
C VAL A 755 18.55 -3.37 -70.70
N ARG A 756 19.70 -3.73 -71.23
CA ARG A 756 20.32 -2.99 -72.36
C ARG A 756 19.49 -3.18 -73.62
N LEU A 757 19.15 -2.08 -74.28
CA LEU A 757 18.31 -2.03 -75.44
C LEU A 757 18.70 -3.05 -76.53
N GLN A 758 20.04 -3.26 -76.68
CA GLN A 758 20.59 -4.21 -77.67
C GLN A 758 20.31 -5.67 -77.34
N GLU A 759 20.03 -6.02 -76.13
CA GLU A 759 19.65 -7.35 -75.68
C GLU A 759 18.17 -7.68 -75.98
N CYS A 760 17.40 -6.63 -76.33
CA CYS A 760 15.98 -6.74 -76.68
C CYS A 760 15.67 -6.78 -78.19
N PHE A 761 16.70 -6.66 -79.07
CA PHE A 761 16.46 -6.78 -80.54
C PHE A 761 15.76 -8.12 -80.87
N GLY A 762 14.83 -8.11 -81.80
CA GLY A 762 13.99 -9.24 -82.16
C GLY A 762 12.82 -9.53 -81.21
N MET A 763 12.68 -8.72 -80.13
CA MET A 763 11.58 -8.87 -79.20
C MET A 763 10.32 -8.19 -79.78
N THR A 764 9.27 -8.94 -80.05
CA THR A 764 8.04 -8.47 -80.69
C THR A 764 6.94 -8.12 -79.65
N THR A 765 7.02 -8.65 -78.45
CA THR A 765 6.03 -8.44 -77.38
C THR A 765 6.72 -8.10 -76.08
N THR A 766 6.10 -7.25 -75.29
CA THR A 766 6.58 -6.92 -73.96
C THR A 766 6.40 -8.13 -73.04
N PRO A 767 7.43 -8.55 -72.27
CA PRO A 767 7.26 -9.64 -71.29
C PRO A 767 6.20 -9.29 -70.24
N CYS A 768 5.43 -10.30 -69.92
CA CYS A 768 4.38 -10.18 -68.91
C CYS A 768 4.67 -11.11 -67.72
N VAL A 769 4.25 -10.72 -66.55
CA VAL A 769 4.11 -11.56 -65.34
C VAL A 769 2.62 -11.74 -65.02
N ASP A 770 2.28 -12.46 -63.96
CA ASP A 770 0.90 -12.67 -63.54
C ASP A 770 0.08 -13.34 -64.65
N ASP A 771 0.57 -14.50 -65.15
CA ASP A 771 -0.05 -15.24 -66.25
C ASP A 771 -0.40 -14.40 -67.46
N GLY A 772 0.46 -13.41 -67.78
CA GLY A 772 0.28 -12.52 -68.90
C GLY A 772 -0.60 -11.29 -68.66
N ARG A 773 -1.11 -11.10 -67.48
CA ARG A 773 -2.00 -9.97 -67.13
C ARG A 773 -1.25 -8.66 -66.85
N CYS A 774 0.00 -8.75 -66.34
CA CYS A 774 0.79 -7.59 -65.96
C CYS A 774 2.05 -7.43 -66.86
N PRO A 775 2.01 -6.53 -67.86
CA PRO A 775 3.20 -6.25 -68.65
C PRO A 775 4.22 -5.53 -67.81
N VAL A 776 5.51 -5.96 -67.90
CA VAL A 776 6.59 -5.33 -67.19
C VAL A 776 6.92 -3.95 -67.80
N LEU A 777 7.39 -3.03 -66.95
CA LEU A 777 7.95 -1.75 -67.42
C LEU A 777 9.40 -1.99 -67.79
N MET A 778 9.65 -2.02 -69.12
CA MET A 778 11.00 -2.16 -69.63
C MET A 778 11.76 -0.84 -69.49
N GLU A 779 12.79 -0.82 -68.69
CA GLU A 779 13.76 0.24 -68.60
C GLU A 779 14.92 -0.11 -69.56
N LEU A 780 14.86 0.43 -70.74
CA LEU A 780 15.87 0.22 -71.78
C LEU A 780 17.09 1.05 -71.48
N LEU A 781 18.23 0.37 -71.34
CA LEU A 781 19.50 0.96 -70.98
C LEU A 781 20.43 1.11 -72.23
N SER A 782 21.19 2.19 -72.25
CA SER A 782 22.30 2.34 -73.15
C SER A 782 23.37 1.26 -72.91
N PRO A 783 24.35 1.08 -73.82
CA PRO A 783 25.53 0.21 -73.61
C PRO A 783 26.29 0.51 -72.35
N GLY A 784 26.26 1.76 -71.88
CA GLY A 784 26.87 2.23 -70.65
C GLY A 784 25.92 2.14 -69.40
N PHE A 785 24.88 1.35 -69.47
CA PHE A 785 23.89 1.14 -68.36
C PHE A 785 23.21 2.41 -67.86
N LYS A 786 23.01 3.40 -68.77
CA LYS A 786 22.19 4.57 -68.42
C LYS A 786 20.80 4.41 -69.01
N PRO A 787 19.72 4.72 -68.26
CA PRO A 787 18.36 4.67 -68.81
C PRO A 787 18.21 5.56 -70.02
N VAL A 788 17.58 5.06 -71.08
CA VAL A 788 17.32 5.78 -72.32
C VAL A 788 15.84 5.82 -72.68
N GLN A 789 15.08 4.80 -72.25
CA GLN A 789 13.63 4.77 -72.44
C GLN A 789 12.96 3.88 -71.40
N LEU A 790 11.73 4.28 -70.98
CA LEU A 790 10.80 3.44 -70.23
C LEU A 790 9.62 3.10 -71.13
N THR A 791 9.28 1.82 -71.26
CA THR A 791 8.15 1.40 -72.09
C THR A 791 7.50 0.13 -71.53
N GLN A 792 6.18 0.08 -71.58
CA GLN A 792 5.37 -1.13 -71.39
C GLN A 792 4.92 -1.76 -72.69
N ASP A 793 5.16 -1.08 -73.85
CA ASP A 793 4.87 -1.52 -75.20
C ASP A 793 6.16 -1.44 -76.03
N ILE A 794 6.84 -2.59 -76.13
CA ILE A 794 8.09 -2.69 -76.84
C ILE A 794 7.88 -2.64 -78.34
N GLU A 795 6.76 -3.09 -78.88
CA GLU A 795 6.42 -3.07 -80.31
C GLU A 795 6.22 -1.63 -80.81
N SER A 796 5.42 -0.85 -80.05
CA SER A 796 5.28 0.58 -80.34
C SER A 796 6.59 1.35 -80.22
N PHE A 797 7.44 0.96 -79.30
CA PHE A 797 8.79 1.55 -79.14
C PHE A 797 9.64 1.30 -80.39
N TRP A 798 9.65 0.09 -80.92
CA TRP A 798 10.41 -0.23 -82.16
C TRP A 798 9.91 0.49 -83.40
N SER A 799 8.64 0.71 -83.51
CA SER A 799 8.05 1.38 -84.68
C SER A 799 8.20 2.90 -84.64
N GLY A 800 8.39 3.52 -83.44
CA GLY A 800 8.43 4.96 -83.25
C GLY A 800 9.75 5.47 -82.61
N THR A 801 9.77 5.54 -81.29
CA THR A 801 10.80 6.21 -80.48
C THR A 801 12.23 5.65 -80.70
N TYR A 802 12.35 4.39 -81.12
CA TYR A 802 13.64 3.75 -81.38
C TYR A 802 14.46 4.52 -82.37
N PHE A 803 13.89 5.03 -83.40
CA PHE A 803 14.65 5.70 -84.51
C PHE A 803 15.25 7.03 -84.04
N GLU A 804 14.64 7.72 -83.17
CA GLU A 804 15.17 8.94 -82.54
C GLU A 804 16.33 8.60 -81.58
N ILE A 805 16.08 7.66 -80.64
CA ILE A 805 17.09 7.19 -79.66
C ILE A 805 18.28 6.55 -80.39
N ARG A 806 18.07 5.81 -81.47
CA ARG A 806 19.11 5.22 -82.27
C ARG A 806 20.10 6.27 -82.83
N LYS A 807 19.57 7.43 -83.29
CA LYS A 807 20.45 8.51 -83.81
C LYS A 807 21.38 9.01 -82.69
N GLU A 808 20.92 9.22 -81.53
CA GLU A 808 21.70 9.69 -80.40
C GLU A 808 22.65 8.61 -79.87
N LEU A 809 22.20 7.38 -79.71
CA LEU A 809 23.03 6.27 -79.20
C LEU A 809 24.13 5.88 -80.22
N ARG A 810 23.82 5.92 -81.49
CA ARG A 810 24.85 5.67 -82.56
C ARG A 810 25.95 6.70 -82.55
N ARG A 811 25.63 7.95 -82.22
CA ARG A 811 26.64 9.01 -82.09
C ARG A 811 27.48 8.81 -80.83
N ARG A 812 26.86 8.39 -79.73
CA ARG A 812 27.54 8.24 -78.45
C ARG A 812 28.30 6.89 -78.30
N TYR A 813 27.78 5.86 -78.93
CA TYR A 813 28.32 4.50 -78.94
C TYR A 813 28.54 3.93 -80.32
N PRO A 814 29.44 4.48 -81.15
CA PRO A 814 29.61 4.17 -82.59
C PRO A 814 30.10 2.75 -82.88
N LYS A 815 30.73 2.08 -81.88
CA LYS A 815 31.25 0.70 -82.00
C LYS A 815 30.15 -0.36 -81.74
N HIS A 816 28.96 0.05 -81.30
CA HIS A 816 27.85 -0.85 -80.99
C HIS A 816 26.92 -1.04 -82.20
N TYR A 817 26.19 -2.16 -82.22
CA TYR A 817 25.30 -2.47 -83.33
C TYR A 817 23.96 -1.71 -83.12
N TRP A 818 23.56 -0.94 -84.21
CA TRP A 818 22.35 -0.15 -84.23
C TRP A 818 21.60 -0.43 -85.56
N PRO A 819 20.74 -1.53 -85.63
CA PRO A 819 20.11 -1.95 -86.87
C PRO A 819 19.06 -0.97 -87.35
N GLU A 820 18.71 -1.05 -88.62
CA GLU A 820 17.66 -0.25 -89.28
C GLU A 820 16.27 -0.90 -88.93
N ASN A 821 16.25 -2.23 -88.93
CA ASN A 821 15.09 -2.97 -88.48
C ASN A 821 15.43 -3.71 -87.19
N PRO A 822 15.01 -3.19 -86.02
CA PRO A 822 15.30 -3.79 -84.74
C PRO A 822 14.58 -5.11 -84.48
N LEU A 823 13.46 -5.38 -85.19
CA LEU A 823 12.68 -6.58 -85.06
C LEU A 823 13.32 -7.80 -85.73
N GLU A 824 14.04 -7.62 -86.82
CA GLU A 824 14.76 -8.70 -87.51
C GLU A 824 16.23 -8.83 -87.08
N ALA A 825 16.64 -7.94 -86.22
CA ALA A 825 18.02 -7.87 -85.79
C ALA A 825 18.33 -8.90 -84.73
N GLU A 826 19.50 -9.55 -84.79
CA GLU A 826 19.98 -10.43 -83.75
C GLU A 826 20.35 -9.67 -82.46
N ALA A 827 19.81 -10.07 -81.30
CA ALA A 827 20.15 -9.49 -80.00
C ALA A 827 21.59 -9.72 -79.62
N VAL A 828 22.27 -8.70 -79.04
CA VAL A 828 23.71 -8.79 -78.70
C VAL A 828 23.97 -8.28 -77.30
N ARG A 829 24.89 -8.95 -76.61
CA ARG A 829 25.29 -8.56 -75.20
C ARG A 829 26.33 -7.43 -75.17
N GLY A 830 26.93 -7.09 -76.31
CA GLY A 830 27.98 -6.10 -76.37
C GLY A 830 28.23 -5.59 -77.79
N VAL A 831 29.46 -5.35 -78.12
CA VAL A 831 29.86 -4.97 -79.51
C VAL A 831 29.78 -6.18 -80.41
N LYS A 832 29.06 -6.13 -81.57
CA LYS A 832 28.97 -7.23 -82.54
C LYS A 832 30.35 -7.47 -83.10
N ARG A 833 30.95 -8.64 -83.06
CA ARG A 833 32.15 -9.03 -83.67
C ARG A 833 31.99 -8.83 -85.21
N ARG A 834 32.87 -8.09 -85.88
CA ARG A 834 32.90 -8.04 -87.33
C ARG A 834 33.20 -9.44 -87.84
N ASP A 835 32.30 -10.04 -88.59
CA ASP A 835 32.63 -11.20 -89.38
C ASP A 835 33.79 -10.78 -90.33
N ASN A 836 35.00 -11.31 -90.09
CA ASN A 836 36.09 -11.19 -91.06
C ASN A 836 35.66 -11.97 -92.30
N LYS A 837 35.30 -11.27 -93.36
CA LYS A 837 35.34 -11.78 -94.74
C LYS A 837 36.78 -11.95 -95.21
#